data_42818e0a3b8bde15468506d5605c27f3
#
_entry.id   42818e0a3b8bde15468506d5605c27f3
#
_cell.length_a   1.000
_cell.length_b   1.000
_cell.length_c   1.000
_cell.angle_alpha   90.00
_cell.angle_beta   90.00
_cell.angle_gamma   90.00
#
_symmetry.space_group_name_H-M   'P 1'
#
loop_
_entity.id
_entity.type
_entity.pdbx_description
1 polymer ?
#
loop_
_entity_poly.entity_id
_entity_poly.type
_entity_poly.pdbx_seq_one_letter_code
_entity_poly.pdbx_strand_id
1 'polypeptide(L)'
;MNTYLRGRLRNTPLPRSHGLLPLFEAVVNSIQGVAALGKEPSYGAISVEIVRLPQASLNLDNGKVKRGAPPLEHITGFRVIDNGVGFDDRNLESFETLDSDYKASDGCRGVGRLLWLKAFETVNVSSDFIDAEGVRKRRAFTFTATQGVDKLVLSTTPKGEVARTLVHLDGFKQVYRERSAKTGRAIANALFEHCLWYFVRDGGAPKISVKDDEETIDLDEVYEECMYSSAKRQTVTVKEQPFELTHLKLKATSQKQPFIAWCAAGRVVEEESIVGKVPGLHGRIKDNAGDFVYACYVTSPFLDQNVRPERIGFDIEEISDDLFSDTDVSLADIRGAVLGSSQDFLAEYLQESRKAGQERVEKFVALRAPRYRPILGRIAADKLTVDPEISDKDLDLLLHKQLSEIEGSLLAEGHAMMNFSKDESVADYFARLTAYLEKADDIKKSDLANYVFHRKVILDILEKAIERGADGKYSKEELIHELIMPMRKTSNEVRLDSCNLWLIDERLAFHDFLASDKPLSSMPITGSTSTKEPDLCLLNVFDEPILVSDGNRLPLASIVIVEIKRPMRDDAAAGEEKDPVEQALGYLDRIRTGKATTASGRPIPASEEIPGFCYAICDLTQSVERRCKMLGLRVTSDHQGYFGYNDNFKAYIEVISFDRLLNAARERNRAFFDKLGLPTN
;
A
#
# COMPACT_ATOMS: atom_id res chain seq x y z
N MET A 1 -2.05 52.25 -4.56
CA MET A 1 -3.12 51.27 -4.85
C MET A 1 -3.99 51.15 -3.59
N ASN A 2 -5.28 51.36 -3.68
CA ASN A 2 -6.17 51.14 -2.54
C ASN A 2 -6.61 49.67 -2.53
N THR A 3 -6.30 48.92 -1.49
CA THR A 3 -6.66 47.52 -1.34
C THR A 3 -8.04 47.39 -0.69
N TYR A 4 -8.99 46.73 -1.36
CA TYR A 4 -10.36 46.57 -0.86
C TYR A 4 -10.44 45.30 0.03
N LEU A 5 -10.67 45.49 1.34
CA LEU A 5 -10.64 44.44 2.37
C LEU A 5 -11.55 43.23 2.03
N ARG A 6 -12.80 43.47 1.57
CA ARG A 6 -13.72 42.38 1.18
C ARG A 6 -13.19 41.53 0.01
N GLY A 7 -12.49 42.16 -0.94
CA GLY A 7 -11.84 41.47 -2.05
C GLY A 7 -10.71 40.57 -1.56
N ARG A 8 -9.88 41.09 -0.66
CA ARG A 8 -8.78 40.31 -0.06
C ARG A 8 -9.32 39.14 0.78
N LEU A 9 -10.35 39.37 1.60
CA LEU A 9 -11.02 38.32 2.35
C LEU A 9 -11.57 37.21 1.45
N ARG A 10 -12.19 37.55 0.32
CA ARG A 10 -12.70 36.56 -0.61
C ARG A 10 -11.58 35.66 -1.12
N ASN A 11 -10.43 36.23 -1.44
CA ASN A 11 -9.28 35.53 -2.00
C ASN A 11 -8.42 34.80 -0.95
N THR A 12 -8.62 35.06 0.35
CA THR A 12 -7.91 34.34 1.42
C THR A 12 -8.56 32.96 1.63
N PRO A 13 -7.87 31.85 1.35
CA PRO A 13 -8.44 30.52 1.53
C PRO A 13 -8.51 30.14 3.02
N LEU A 14 -9.60 29.48 3.42
CA LEU A 14 -9.72 28.80 4.71
C LEU A 14 -10.61 27.56 4.50
N PRO A 15 -10.04 26.35 4.51
CA PRO A 15 -10.82 25.11 4.43
C PRO A 15 -11.81 25.00 5.59
N ARG A 16 -12.98 24.43 5.35
CA ARG A 16 -14.04 24.29 6.37
C ARG A 16 -13.62 23.44 7.57
N SER A 17 -12.68 22.53 7.39
CA SER A 17 -12.08 21.71 8.45
C SER A 17 -11.09 22.47 9.35
N HIS A 18 -10.66 23.68 8.95
CA HIS A 18 -9.68 24.48 9.66
C HIS A 18 -10.32 25.68 10.38
N GLY A 19 -11.56 25.53 10.86
CA GLY A 19 -12.32 26.61 11.51
C GLY A 19 -11.70 27.17 12.79
N LEU A 20 -10.80 26.43 13.45
CA LEU A 20 -10.06 26.91 14.64
C LEU A 20 -8.73 27.60 14.31
N LEU A 21 -8.26 27.56 13.07
CA LEU A 21 -7.00 28.23 12.69
C LEU A 21 -6.99 29.73 13.05
N PRO A 22 -8.08 30.50 12.89
CA PRO A 22 -8.14 31.91 13.35
C PRO A 22 -7.89 32.08 14.86
N LEU A 23 -8.38 31.15 15.69
CA LEU A 23 -8.09 31.15 17.13
C LEU A 23 -6.60 30.90 17.38
N PHE A 24 -6.02 29.92 16.69
CA PHE A 24 -4.60 29.57 16.82
C PHE A 24 -3.70 30.72 16.41
N GLU A 25 -4.04 31.45 15.34
CA GLU A 25 -3.35 32.68 14.94
C GLU A 25 -3.45 33.80 16.00
N ALA A 26 -4.58 33.93 16.67
CA ALA A 26 -4.72 34.88 17.78
C ALA A 26 -3.78 34.51 18.94
N VAL A 27 -3.69 33.23 19.31
CA VAL A 27 -2.78 32.77 20.38
C VAL A 27 -1.32 32.95 19.95
N VAL A 28 -0.96 32.63 18.71
CA VAL A 28 0.41 32.86 18.22
C VAL A 28 0.79 34.34 18.25
N ASN A 29 -0.14 35.26 17.89
CA ASN A 29 0.08 36.68 18.01
C ASN A 29 0.28 37.10 19.49
N SER A 30 -0.46 36.48 20.42
CA SER A 30 -0.28 36.71 21.86
C SER A 30 1.09 36.20 22.35
N ILE A 31 1.56 35.03 21.89
CA ILE A 31 2.92 34.53 22.20
C ILE A 31 3.99 35.54 21.75
N GLN A 32 3.85 36.07 20.54
CA GLN A 32 4.77 37.10 20.03
C GLN A 32 4.68 38.43 20.78
N GLY A 33 3.46 38.82 21.18
CA GLY A 33 3.25 40.00 22.02
C GLY A 33 3.91 39.89 23.40
N VAL A 34 3.89 38.67 23.97
CA VAL A 34 4.60 38.38 25.23
C VAL A 34 6.11 38.35 25.00
N ALA A 35 6.60 37.73 23.94
CA ALA A 35 8.02 37.68 23.61
C ALA A 35 8.61 39.11 23.41
N ALA A 36 7.85 40.02 22.82
CA ALA A 36 8.24 41.40 22.61
C ALA A 36 8.47 42.19 23.92
N LEU A 37 8.04 41.66 25.09
CA LEU A 37 8.39 42.25 26.39
C LEU A 37 9.87 42.12 26.76
N GLY A 38 10.62 41.23 26.07
CA GLY A 38 12.02 40.94 26.38
C GLY A 38 12.24 40.30 27.76
N LYS A 39 11.19 39.67 28.35
CA LYS A 39 11.23 38.97 29.61
C LYS A 39 11.27 37.45 29.38
N GLU A 40 11.61 36.70 30.43
CA GLU A 40 11.55 35.23 30.43
C GLU A 40 10.13 34.77 30.03
N PRO A 41 9.97 33.76 29.20
CA PRO A 41 8.67 33.26 28.75
C PRO A 41 7.71 32.90 29.88
N SER A 42 8.23 32.45 31.01
CA SER A 42 7.48 32.14 32.24
C SER A 42 6.69 33.34 32.84
N TYR A 43 7.08 34.56 32.48
CA TYR A 43 6.31 35.77 32.84
C TYR A 43 5.03 35.91 32.01
N GLY A 44 5.00 35.29 30.83
CA GLY A 44 3.89 35.35 29.91
C GLY A 44 2.73 34.47 30.35
N ALA A 45 1.53 35.03 30.26
CA ALA A 45 0.29 34.29 30.53
C ALA A 45 -0.72 34.55 29.41
N ILE A 46 -1.22 33.50 28.83
CA ILE A 46 -2.24 33.53 27.76
C ILE A 46 -3.41 32.65 28.20
N SER A 47 -4.62 33.21 28.20
CA SER A 47 -5.85 32.46 28.50
C SER A 47 -6.79 32.49 27.31
N VAL A 48 -7.22 31.34 26.87
CA VAL A 48 -8.25 31.14 25.84
C VAL A 48 -9.54 30.76 26.52
N GLU A 49 -10.57 31.60 26.45
CA GLU A 49 -11.89 31.32 26.99
C GLU A 49 -12.85 30.94 25.85
N ILE A 50 -13.51 29.81 25.98
CA ILE A 50 -14.53 29.33 25.03
C ILE A 50 -15.85 29.99 25.41
N VAL A 51 -16.45 30.77 24.48
CA VAL A 51 -17.75 31.39 24.68
C VAL A 51 -18.83 30.53 24.08
N ARG A 52 -19.77 30.07 24.93
CA ARG A 52 -20.90 29.25 24.52
C ARG A 52 -22.21 30.00 24.57
N LEU A 53 -23.24 29.54 23.90
CA LEU A 53 -24.59 30.00 24.11
C LEU A 53 -24.97 29.78 25.59
N PRO A 54 -25.70 30.70 26.22
CA PRO A 54 -26.24 30.46 27.55
C PRO A 54 -27.07 29.17 27.54
N GLN A 55 -26.86 28.33 28.55
CA GLN A 55 -27.63 27.09 28.67
C GLN A 55 -29.11 27.48 28.80
N ALA A 56 -29.93 27.06 27.82
CA ALA A 56 -31.37 27.23 27.91
C ALA A 56 -31.83 26.43 29.12
N SER A 57 -32.48 27.10 30.07
CA SER A 57 -33.07 26.48 31.26
C SER A 57 -33.89 25.28 30.77
N LEU A 58 -33.60 24.08 31.29
CA LEU A 58 -34.31 22.84 30.98
C LEU A 58 -35.82 23.09 31.18
N ASN A 59 -36.57 23.25 30.11
CA ASN A 59 -38.00 23.11 30.11
C ASN A 59 -38.31 21.64 30.46
N LEU A 60 -38.67 21.39 31.70
CA LEU A 60 -39.16 20.12 32.22
C LEU A 60 -40.58 19.87 31.66
N ASP A 61 -40.69 19.69 30.35
CA ASP A 61 -41.90 19.16 29.76
C ASP A 61 -41.53 17.86 29.01
N ASN A 62 -42.19 16.81 29.53
CA ASN A 62 -42.20 15.40 29.04
C ASN A 62 -41.10 14.46 29.54
N GLY A 63 -41.07 14.14 30.83
CA GLY A 63 -41.06 12.77 31.39
C GLY A 63 -40.10 11.68 30.90
N LYS A 64 -39.07 11.99 30.08
CA LYS A 64 -38.02 11.02 29.71
C LYS A 64 -36.63 11.58 29.97
N VAL A 65 -36.13 11.28 31.17
CA VAL A 65 -34.71 11.50 31.50
C VAL A 65 -33.86 10.64 30.59
N LYS A 66 -33.24 11.23 29.58
CA LYS A 66 -32.12 10.60 28.85
C LYS A 66 -30.94 10.50 29.82
N ARG A 67 -30.50 9.30 30.14
CA ARG A 67 -29.25 9.05 30.87
C ARG A 67 -28.07 9.47 30.01
N GLY A 68 -27.34 10.50 30.42
CA GLY A 68 -26.13 11.04 29.79
C GLY A 68 -25.90 12.50 30.21
N ALA A 69 -24.64 12.98 30.16
CA ALA A 69 -24.37 14.41 30.37
C ALA A 69 -25.15 15.24 29.33
N PRO A 70 -25.66 16.44 29.70
CA PRO A 70 -26.36 17.31 28.75
C PRO A 70 -25.44 17.63 27.56
N PRO A 71 -25.98 17.75 26.33
CA PRO A 71 -25.18 18.12 25.17
C PRO A 71 -24.57 19.51 25.41
N LEU A 72 -23.27 19.63 25.09
CA LEU A 72 -22.57 20.90 25.16
C LEU A 72 -23.23 21.93 24.24
N GLU A 73 -23.50 23.14 24.79
CA GLU A 73 -24.04 24.25 24.04
C GLU A 73 -23.05 24.70 22.93
N HIS A 74 -23.59 25.29 21.88
CA HIS A 74 -22.80 25.70 20.73
C HIS A 74 -21.80 26.78 21.07
N ILE A 75 -20.58 26.68 20.59
CA ILE A 75 -19.55 27.70 20.68
C ILE A 75 -19.97 28.88 19.80
N THR A 76 -20.07 30.09 20.41
CA THR A 76 -20.39 31.33 19.71
C THR A 76 -19.14 32.12 19.38
N GLY A 77 -18.06 31.95 20.16
CA GLY A 77 -16.83 32.68 19.98
C GLY A 77 -15.71 32.24 20.91
N PHE A 78 -14.62 33.00 20.91
CA PHE A 78 -13.45 32.77 21.76
C PHE A 78 -12.91 34.12 22.26
N ARG A 79 -12.40 34.14 23.48
CA ARG A 79 -11.64 35.27 24.03
C ARG A 79 -10.21 34.83 24.27
N VAL A 80 -9.26 35.52 23.67
CA VAL A 80 -7.83 35.31 23.88
C VAL A 80 -7.33 36.50 24.70
N ILE A 81 -6.78 36.22 25.88
CA ILE A 81 -6.33 37.24 26.85
C ILE A 81 -4.83 37.02 27.09
N ASP A 82 -4.02 38.05 26.91
CA ASP A 82 -2.58 37.99 27.18
C ASP A 82 -2.08 39.19 27.97
N ASN A 83 -0.88 39.07 28.52
CA ASN A 83 -0.17 40.12 29.24
C ASN A 83 1.05 40.67 28.47
N GLY A 84 1.01 40.61 27.13
CA GLY A 84 2.05 41.13 26.25
C GLY A 84 2.16 42.64 26.16
N VAL A 85 2.96 43.14 25.21
CA VAL A 85 3.20 44.59 24.99
C VAL A 85 1.96 45.39 24.59
N GLY A 86 0.92 44.70 24.07
CA GLY A 86 -0.32 45.29 23.63
C GLY A 86 -0.27 46.01 22.28
N PHE A 87 -1.36 46.70 21.95
CA PHE A 87 -1.53 47.47 20.71
C PHE A 87 -1.06 48.91 20.87
N ASP A 88 0.25 49.14 20.93
CA ASP A 88 0.85 50.46 20.81
C ASP A 88 0.59 51.07 19.42
N ASP A 89 1.10 52.29 19.16
CA ASP A 89 0.83 52.97 17.89
C ASP A 89 1.41 52.21 16.69
N ARG A 90 2.58 51.59 16.85
CA ARG A 90 3.24 50.80 15.79
C ARG A 90 2.51 49.50 15.53
N ASN A 91 2.09 48.80 16.56
CA ASN A 91 1.32 47.57 16.43
C ASN A 91 -0.06 47.84 15.81
N LEU A 92 -0.71 48.95 16.11
CA LEU A 92 -1.96 49.35 15.48
C LEU A 92 -1.76 49.69 14.01
N GLU A 93 -0.77 50.50 13.67
CA GLU A 93 -0.44 50.88 12.29
C GLU A 93 -0.13 49.60 11.46
N SER A 94 0.66 48.69 12.00
CA SER A 94 0.91 47.38 11.37
C SER A 94 -0.37 46.55 11.24
N PHE A 95 -1.28 46.59 12.20
CA PHE A 95 -2.56 45.89 12.13
C PHE A 95 -3.48 46.51 11.07
N GLU A 96 -3.46 47.80 10.85
CA GLU A 96 -4.27 48.49 9.83
C GLU A 96 -3.67 48.38 8.43
N THR A 97 -2.33 48.21 8.33
CA THR A 97 -1.61 48.12 7.06
C THR A 97 -1.58 46.66 6.57
N LEU A 98 -2.28 46.35 5.46
CA LEU A 98 -2.22 45.05 4.85
C LEU A 98 -0.79 44.78 4.32
N ASP A 99 -0.35 43.53 4.48
CA ASP A 99 0.98 43.07 4.05
C ASP A 99 2.13 43.90 4.71
N SER A 100 1.96 44.28 5.98
CA SER A 100 2.94 45.04 6.76
C SER A 100 4.21 44.23 7.04
N ASP A 101 5.37 44.84 6.80
CA ASP A 101 6.70 44.25 7.06
C ASP A 101 7.21 44.49 8.50
N TYR A 102 6.44 45.15 9.35
CA TYR A 102 6.87 45.59 10.68
C TYR A 102 7.43 44.48 11.60
N LYS A 103 6.92 43.26 11.49
CA LYS A 103 7.39 42.06 12.20
C LYS A 103 7.74 40.93 11.22
N ALA A 104 8.24 41.29 10.06
CA ALA A 104 8.62 40.28 9.05
C ALA A 104 9.75 39.38 9.56
N SER A 105 10.72 39.90 10.33
CA SER A 105 11.78 39.15 11.01
C SER A 105 11.23 38.13 12.01
N ASP A 106 10.12 38.47 12.70
CA ASP A 106 9.46 37.57 13.65
C ASP A 106 8.42 36.68 12.99
N GLY A 107 8.41 36.69 11.63
CA GLY A 107 7.53 35.92 10.84
C GLY A 107 6.09 36.41 10.76
N CYS A 108 5.79 37.66 11.07
CA CYS A 108 4.46 38.24 10.89
C CYS A 108 4.34 38.86 9.49
N ARG A 109 3.34 38.45 8.71
CA ARG A 109 3.08 38.99 7.38
C ARG A 109 1.69 39.61 7.21
N GLY A 110 1.04 39.95 8.32
CA GLY A 110 -0.21 40.67 8.31
C GLY A 110 -1.45 39.95 7.76
N VAL A 111 -1.35 38.67 7.40
CA VAL A 111 -2.45 37.88 6.79
C VAL A 111 -3.30 37.17 7.83
N GLY A 112 -2.76 36.80 8.99
CA GLY A 112 -3.45 36.00 10.02
C GLY A 112 -4.76 36.65 10.51
N ARG A 113 -4.82 38.00 10.64
CA ARG A 113 -6.05 38.72 11.01
C ARG A 113 -7.18 38.61 10.00
N LEU A 114 -6.87 38.36 8.71
CA LEU A 114 -7.90 38.12 7.68
C LEU A 114 -8.63 36.81 7.94
N LEU A 115 -7.95 35.79 8.47
CA LEU A 115 -8.55 34.52 8.84
C LEU A 115 -9.60 34.68 9.94
N TRP A 116 -9.41 35.69 10.87
CA TRP A 116 -10.38 35.98 11.89
C TRP A 116 -11.76 36.31 11.28
N LEU A 117 -11.80 37.20 10.28
CA LEU A 117 -13.05 37.62 9.62
C LEU A 117 -13.59 36.53 8.64
N LYS A 118 -12.77 35.53 8.28
CA LYS A 118 -13.27 34.38 7.53
C LYS A 118 -14.20 33.51 8.36
N ALA A 119 -13.79 33.17 9.60
CA ALA A 119 -14.52 32.24 10.45
C ALA A 119 -15.46 32.96 11.45
N PHE A 120 -15.21 34.21 11.80
CA PHE A 120 -16.02 34.97 12.73
C PHE A 120 -16.67 36.18 12.05
N GLU A 121 -17.74 36.69 12.65
CA GLU A 121 -18.46 37.86 12.11
C GLU A 121 -17.78 39.16 12.49
N THR A 122 -17.36 39.26 13.74
CA THR A 122 -16.73 40.47 14.32
C THR A 122 -15.58 40.07 15.24
N VAL A 123 -14.60 40.98 15.35
CA VAL A 123 -13.50 40.87 16.31
C VAL A 123 -13.43 42.15 17.13
N ASN A 124 -13.53 42.03 18.46
CA ASN A 124 -13.42 43.13 19.37
C ASN A 124 -12.08 43.05 20.10
N VAL A 125 -11.30 44.09 20.03
CA VAL A 125 -9.98 44.18 20.69
C VAL A 125 -10.02 45.26 21.78
N SER A 126 -9.49 44.89 22.96
CA SER A 126 -9.24 45.85 24.05
C SER A 126 -7.84 45.57 24.60
N SER A 127 -6.95 46.53 24.52
CA SER A 127 -5.53 46.35 24.83
C SER A 127 -4.94 47.47 25.64
N ASP A 128 -4.29 47.11 26.73
CA ASP A 128 -3.46 48.03 27.52
C ASP A 128 -2.04 48.05 26.95
N PHE A 129 -1.47 49.23 26.80
CA PHE A 129 -0.11 49.44 26.32
C PHE A 129 0.54 50.64 27.02
N ILE A 130 1.86 50.75 26.90
CA ILE A 130 2.63 51.89 27.41
C ILE A 130 2.98 52.75 26.20
N ASP A 131 2.62 54.02 26.24
CA ASP A 131 2.96 54.95 25.15
C ASP A 131 4.42 55.44 25.23
N ALA A 132 4.85 56.26 24.25
CA ALA A 132 6.19 56.77 24.17
C ALA A 132 6.60 57.66 25.37
N GLU A 133 5.62 58.15 26.13
CA GLU A 133 5.80 58.98 27.31
C GLU A 133 5.82 58.16 28.62
N GLY A 134 5.70 56.81 28.50
CA GLY A 134 5.67 55.91 29.66
C GLY A 134 4.31 55.85 30.37
N VAL A 135 3.27 56.45 29.78
CA VAL A 135 1.91 56.47 30.35
C VAL A 135 1.15 55.21 29.86
N ARG A 136 0.47 54.56 30.79
CA ARG A 136 -0.36 53.42 30.47
C ARG A 136 -1.72 53.86 29.93
N LYS A 137 -2.04 53.41 28.71
CA LYS A 137 -3.28 53.70 28.00
C LYS A 137 -4.00 52.42 27.63
N ARG A 138 -5.31 52.49 27.43
CA ARG A 138 -6.16 51.44 26.92
C ARG A 138 -6.70 51.80 25.55
N ARG A 139 -6.52 50.96 24.57
CA ARG A 139 -7.05 51.07 23.22
C ARG A 139 -8.10 50.01 23.00
N ALA A 140 -9.27 50.40 22.50
CA ALA A 140 -10.33 49.47 22.13
C ALA A 140 -10.82 49.79 20.72
N PHE A 141 -11.10 48.76 19.93
CA PHE A 141 -11.65 48.86 18.57
C PHE A 141 -12.39 47.60 18.16
N THR A 142 -13.24 47.73 17.14
CA THR A 142 -13.95 46.64 16.50
C THR A 142 -13.39 46.44 15.08
N PHE A 143 -13.14 45.23 14.69
CA PHE A 143 -12.64 44.87 13.36
C PHE A 143 -13.69 44.01 12.61
N THR A 144 -14.15 44.52 11.45
CA THR A 144 -15.20 43.91 10.64
C THR A 144 -14.84 43.85 9.16
N ALA A 145 -15.47 42.93 8.42
CA ALA A 145 -15.26 42.80 6.98
C ALA A 145 -15.74 43.99 6.15
N THR A 146 -16.61 44.85 6.73
CA THR A 146 -17.22 45.98 6.05
C THR A 146 -16.47 47.28 6.25
N GLN A 147 -15.99 47.54 7.47
CA GLN A 147 -15.43 48.83 7.88
C GLN A 147 -13.92 48.72 8.16
N GLY A 148 -13.35 47.51 8.28
CA GLY A 148 -11.99 47.36 8.79
C GLY A 148 -11.97 47.64 10.29
N VAL A 149 -10.98 48.43 10.75
CA VAL A 149 -10.93 48.93 12.12
C VAL A 149 -11.93 50.08 12.28
N ASP A 150 -12.81 49.94 13.25
CA ASP A 150 -13.87 50.91 13.54
C ASP A 150 -14.01 51.11 15.08
N LYS A 151 -14.68 52.17 15.49
CA LYS A 151 -14.94 52.51 16.90
C LYS A 151 -13.68 52.58 17.75
N LEU A 152 -12.61 53.15 17.20
CA LEU A 152 -11.33 53.29 17.90
C LEU A 152 -11.49 54.26 19.09
N VAL A 153 -11.28 53.77 20.31
CA VAL A 153 -11.33 54.53 21.54
C VAL A 153 -9.99 54.42 22.26
N LEU A 154 -9.47 55.54 22.69
CA LEU A 154 -8.29 55.64 23.54
C LEU A 154 -8.68 56.19 24.91
N SER A 155 -8.31 55.50 25.99
CA SER A 155 -8.59 55.90 27.36
C SER A 155 -7.38 55.65 28.27
N THR A 156 -7.34 56.31 29.44
CA THR A 156 -6.33 55.99 30.45
C THR A 156 -6.74 54.74 31.24
N THR A 157 -5.78 53.86 31.51
CA THR A 157 -6.04 52.66 32.30
C THR A 157 -6.11 53.02 33.79
N PRO A 158 -7.12 52.56 34.56
CA PRO A 158 -7.21 52.77 36.00
C PRO A 158 -5.95 52.25 36.72
N LYS A 159 -5.56 52.98 37.78
CA LYS A 159 -4.42 52.60 38.63
C LYS A 159 -4.74 51.26 39.34
N GLY A 160 -3.84 50.28 39.24
CA GLY A 160 -3.97 49.00 39.94
C GLY A 160 -4.50 47.83 39.07
N GLU A 161 -5.00 48.08 37.87
CA GLU A 161 -5.37 46.99 36.97
C GLU A 161 -4.11 46.32 36.35
N VAL A 162 -4.16 44.98 36.17
CA VAL A 162 -3.10 44.23 35.46
C VAL A 162 -3.21 44.52 33.97
N ALA A 163 -2.07 44.80 33.30
CA ALA A 163 -2.06 45.04 31.86
C ALA A 163 -2.47 43.80 31.11
N ARG A 164 -3.39 43.94 30.18
CA ARG A 164 -3.85 42.81 29.34
C ARG A 164 -4.31 43.29 27.98
N THR A 165 -4.14 42.37 27.02
CA THR A 165 -4.79 42.44 25.72
C THR A 165 -5.88 41.39 25.66
N LEU A 166 -7.07 41.79 25.25
CA LEU A 166 -8.20 40.90 24.98
C LEU A 166 -8.55 40.96 23.49
N VAL A 167 -8.51 39.83 22.81
CA VAL A 167 -9.04 39.66 21.47
C VAL A 167 -10.27 38.73 21.55
N HIS A 168 -11.43 39.28 21.28
CA HIS A 168 -12.69 38.56 21.29
C HIS A 168 -13.14 38.27 19.85
N LEU A 169 -13.04 37.01 19.43
CA LEU A 169 -13.54 36.49 18.17
C LEU A 169 -15.00 36.10 18.35
N ASP A 170 -15.93 36.87 17.79
CA ASP A 170 -17.36 36.73 18.02
C ASP A 170 -18.14 36.36 16.75
N GLY A 171 -19.25 35.62 16.91
CA GLY A 171 -20.09 35.16 15.81
C GLY A 171 -19.43 34.05 15.00
N PHE A 172 -19.06 32.93 15.66
CA PHE A 172 -18.46 31.79 14.99
C PHE A 172 -19.40 31.19 13.93
N LYS A 173 -19.05 31.34 12.66
CA LYS A 173 -19.90 30.98 11.51
C LYS A 173 -20.19 29.48 11.46
N GLN A 174 -21.44 29.13 11.23
CA GLN A 174 -21.94 27.75 11.26
C GLN A 174 -21.12 26.78 10.40
N VAL A 175 -20.73 27.18 9.18
CA VAL A 175 -19.97 26.35 8.22
C VAL A 175 -18.61 25.88 8.73
N TYR A 176 -18.01 26.61 9.65
CA TYR A 176 -16.75 26.27 10.33
C TYR A 176 -17.00 25.57 11.67
N ARG A 177 -17.95 26.09 12.46
CA ARG A 177 -18.32 25.58 13.78
C ARG A 177 -18.72 24.10 13.76
N GLU A 178 -19.52 23.68 12.79
CA GLU A 178 -20.00 22.30 12.68
C GLU A 178 -18.88 21.27 12.47
N ARG A 179 -17.77 21.70 11.86
CA ARG A 179 -16.63 20.84 11.52
C ARG A 179 -15.44 21.01 12.48
N SER A 180 -15.55 21.87 13.45
CA SER A 180 -14.53 22.13 14.46
C SER A 180 -14.72 21.26 15.71
N ALA A 181 -13.64 21.08 16.48
CA ALA A 181 -13.69 20.43 17.79
C ALA A 181 -14.69 21.15 18.71
N LYS A 182 -15.43 20.39 19.52
CA LYS A 182 -16.56 20.90 20.31
C LYS A 182 -16.28 20.97 21.81
N THR A 183 -15.28 20.24 22.32
CA THR A 183 -14.91 20.16 23.72
C THR A 183 -13.66 20.98 24.02
N GLY A 184 -13.57 21.55 25.22
CA GLY A 184 -12.38 22.31 25.67
C GLY A 184 -11.11 21.49 25.53
N ARG A 185 -11.13 20.20 25.93
CA ARG A 185 -9.97 19.31 25.81
C ARG A 185 -9.53 19.09 24.36
N ALA A 186 -10.47 18.87 23.43
CA ALA A 186 -10.12 18.67 22.02
C ALA A 186 -9.56 19.96 21.38
N ILE A 187 -10.06 21.13 21.80
CA ILE A 187 -9.55 22.44 21.36
C ILE A 187 -8.16 22.67 21.93
N ALA A 188 -7.94 22.37 23.21
CA ALA A 188 -6.63 22.48 23.86
C ALA A 188 -5.58 21.58 23.19
N ASN A 189 -5.92 20.34 22.88
CA ASN A 189 -5.05 19.42 22.17
C ASN A 189 -4.70 19.94 20.77
N ALA A 190 -5.69 20.41 19.99
CA ALA A 190 -5.46 20.95 18.65
C ALA A 190 -4.63 22.27 18.68
N LEU A 191 -4.86 23.12 19.70
CA LEU A 191 -4.05 24.30 19.92
C LEU A 191 -2.61 23.94 20.31
N PHE A 192 -2.44 22.96 21.19
CA PHE A 192 -1.13 22.46 21.58
C PHE A 192 -0.37 21.91 20.36
N GLU A 193 -1.00 21.06 19.53
CA GLU A 193 -0.37 20.54 18.31
C GLU A 193 0.09 21.66 17.36
N HIS A 194 -0.71 22.74 17.24
CA HIS A 194 -0.35 23.90 16.44
C HIS A 194 0.81 24.72 17.04
N CYS A 195 0.88 24.78 18.36
CA CYS A 195 1.87 25.55 19.10
C CYS A 195 3.07 24.71 19.57
N LEU A 196 3.14 23.41 19.26
CA LEU A 196 4.14 22.48 19.79
C LEU A 196 5.57 23.00 19.64
N TRP A 197 5.91 23.63 18.51
CA TRP A 197 7.23 24.22 18.30
C TRP A 197 7.62 25.25 19.36
N TYR A 198 6.66 26.06 19.85
CA TYR A 198 6.94 27.04 20.90
C TYR A 198 7.31 26.41 22.23
N PHE A 199 6.82 25.21 22.53
CA PHE A 199 7.16 24.45 23.75
C PHE A 199 8.55 23.80 23.67
N VAL A 200 9.00 23.46 22.48
CA VAL A 200 10.25 22.68 22.25
C VAL A 200 11.44 23.55 21.90
N ARG A 201 11.22 24.76 21.34
CA ARG A 201 12.30 25.71 20.99
C ARG A 201 13.01 26.26 22.23
N ASP A 202 14.16 26.89 22.00
CA ASP A 202 14.90 27.56 23.07
C ASP A 202 14.04 28.67 23.69
N GLY A 203 14.08 28.74 25.01
CA GLY A 203 13.30 29.68 25.80
C GLY A 203 11.90 29.24 26.18
N GLY A 204 11.37 28.18 25.51
CA GLY A 204 10.04 27.63 25.81
C GLY A 204 8.87 28.49 25.37
N ALA A 205 7.67 28.19 25.86
CA ALA A 205 6.42 28.90 25.63
C ALA A 205 5.99 29.69 26.89
N PRO A 206 5.19 30.76 26.74
CA PRO A 206 4.48 31.33 27.88
C PRO A 206 3.44 30.35 28.42
N LYS A 207 2.96 30.55 29.63
CA LYS A 207 1.90 29.73 30.21
C LYS A 207 0.60 29.95 29.43
N ILE A 208 0.04 28.89 28.84
CA ILE A 208 -1.18 28.93 28.01
C ILE A 208 -2.24 28.04 28.63
N SER A 209 -3.44 28.56 28.84
CA SER A 209 -4.58 27.78 29.36
C SER A 209 -5.82 27.95 28.49
N VAL A 210 -6.62 26.88 28.38
CA VAL A 210 -7.94 26.89 27.72
C VAL A 210 -9.00 26.68 28.77
N LYS A 211 -9.98 27.63 28.84
CA LYS A 211 -11.10 27.60 29.77
C LYS A 211 -12.40 27.31 29.03
N ASP A 212 -13.14 26.31 29.50
CA ASP A 212 -14.46 25.90 29.00
C ASP A 212 -15.41 25.79 30.21
N ASP A 213 -16.22 26.82 30.45
CA ASP A 213 -17.00 27.01 31.66
C ASP A 213 -16.13 26.92 32.94
N GLU A 214 -16.31 25.92 33.77
CA GLU A 214 -15.54 25.71 35.01
C GLU A 214 -14.22 24.93 34.80
N GLU A 215 -14.07 24.27 33.66
CA GLU A 215 -12.88 23.50 33.34
C GLU A 215 -11.76 24.37 32.83
N THR A 216 -10.57 24.25 33.40
CA THR A 216 -9.35 24.90 32.92
C THR A 216 -8.32 23.82 32.55
N ILE A 217 -7.80 23.89 31.34
CA ILE A 217 -6.81 22.95 30.81
C ILE A 217 -5.54 23.73 30.52
N ASP A 218 -4.47 23.39 31.23
CA ASP A 218 -3.14 23.97 31.00
C ASP A 218 -2.43 23.22 29.87
N LEU A 219 -1.87 23.98 28.91
CA LEU A 219 -1.14 23.36 27.81
C LEU A 219 0.21 22.77 28.23
N ASP A 220 0.78 23.18 29.36
CA ASP A 220 1.94 22.52 29.94
C ASP A 220 1.62 21.07 30.39
N GLU A 221 0.43 20.86 30.96
CA GLU A 221 -0.04 19.49 31.29
C GLU A 221 -0.24 18.65 30.03
N VAL A 222 -0.82 19.26 28.97
CA VAL A 222 -0.98 18.60 27.66
C VAL A 222 0.38 18.23 27.05
N TYR A 223 1.38 19.11 27.20
CA TYR A 223 2.75 18.85 26.77
C TYR A 223 3.35 17.64 27.49
N GLU A 224 3.26 17.59 28.82
CA GLU A 224 3.75 16.44 29.61
C GLU A 224 3.02 15.13 29.27
N GLU A 225 1.73 15.22 29.00
CA GLU A 225 0.95 14.06 28.57
C GLU A 225 1.32 13.57 27.16
N CYS A 226 1.64 14.49 26.25
CA CYS A 226 1.97 14.17 24.85
C CYS A 226 3.43 13.80 24.62
N MET A 227 4.35 14.28 25.47
CA MET A 227 5.76 13.96 25.32
C MET A 227 6.08 12.56 25.86
N TYR A 228 6.80 11.78 25.06
CA TYR A 228 7.29 10.45 25.46
C TYR A 228 8.65 10.53 26.16
N SER A 229 9.51 11.45 25.68
CA SER A 229 10.84 11.73 26.27
C SER A 229 11.28 13.16 25.94
N SER A 230 12.35 13.61 26.58
CA SER A 230 12.97 14.90 26.28
C SER A 230 13.41 15.01 24.81
N ALA A 231 13.35 16.21 24.27
CA ALA A 231 13.84 16.54 22.95
C ALA A 231 15.36 16.31 22.83
N LYS A 232 15.83 15.79 21.70
CA LYS A 232 17.27 15.72 21.40
C LYS A 232 17.59 16.65 20.23
N ARG A 233 18.62 17.49 20.41
CA ARG A 233 19.06 18.41 19.36
C ARG A 233 20.32 17.93 18.69
N GLN A 234 20.42 18.21 17.40
CA GLN A 234 21.58 17.88 16.57
C GLN A 234 21.71 18.95 15.46
N THR A 235 22.94 19.30 15.11
CA THR A 235 23.21 20.17 13.96
C THR A 235 23.74 19.32 12.82
N VAL A 236 23.20 19.54 11.61
CA VAL A 236 23.65 18.92 10.36
C VAL A 236 24.06 20.05 9.42
N THR A 237 25.18 19.88 8.72
CA THR A 237 25.66 20.86 7.73
C THR A 237 25.43 20.33 6.33
N VAL A 238 24.76 21.11 5.48
CA VAL A 238 24.52 20.80 4.07
C VAL A 238 25.16 21.91 3.23
N LYS A 239 26.18 21.58 2.45
CA LYS A 239 26.92 22.55 1.60
C LYS A 239 27.23 23.86 2.37
N GLU A 240 27.90 23.74 3.51
CA GLU A 240 28.31 24.83 4.41
C GLU A 240 27.15 25.55 5.14
N GLN A 241 25.88 25.24 4.88
CA GLN A 241 24.75 25.78 5.61
C GLN A 241 24.40 24.92 6.82
N PRO A 242 24.29 25.47 8.05
CA PRO A 242 23.88 24.73 9.23
C PRO A 242 22.37 24.59 9.32
N PHE A 243 21.90 23.40 9.69
CA PHE A 243 20.52 23.09 10.00
C PHE A 243 20.44 22.47 11.40
N GLU A 244 19.63 23.07 12.25
CA GLU A 244 19.37 22.54 13.58
C GLU A 244 18.16 21.61 13.54
N LEU A 245 18.35 20.39 14.00
CA LEU A 245 17.35 19.34 14.07
C LEU A 245 16.92 19.13 15.51
N THR A 246 15.65 19.18 15.80
CA THR A 246 15.08 18.84 17.10
C THR A 246 14.25 17.59 16.97
N HIS A 247 14.78 16.45 17.42
CA HIS A 247 14.13 15.15 17.40
C HIS A 247 13.21 14.97 18.60
N LEU A 248 11.97 14.62 18.36
CA LEU A 248 10.93 14.42 19.37
C LEU A 248 10.33 13.02 19.27
N LYS A 249 9.98 12.50 20.44
CA LYS A 249 9.12 11.33 20.58
C LYS A 249 7.82 11.76 21.22
N LEU A 250 6.72 11.60 20.51
CA LEU A 250 5.39 11.91 20.96
C LEU A 250 4.65 10.62 21.35
N LYS A 251 3.90 10.62 22.45
CA LYS A 251 3.08 9.46 22.81
C LYS A 251 2.07 9.13 21.72
N ALA A 252 1.71 7.88 21.59
CA ALA A 252 0.83 7.36 20.53
C ALA A 252 -0.64 7.85 20.61
N THR A 253 -0.98 8.71 21.58
CA THR A 253 -2.26 9.43 21.64
C THR A 253 -2.45 10.45 20.52
N SER A 254 -1.34 10.95 19.92
CA SER A 254 -1.39 11.78 18.73
C SER A 254 -1.91 10.99 17.53
N GLN A 255 -2.80 11.57 16.75
CA GLN A 255 -3.26 11.01 15.48
C GLN A 255 -2.25 11.24 14.33
N LYS A 256 -1.16 11.96 14.60
CA LYS A 256 -0.12 12.26 13.60
C LYS A 256 0.67 11.00 13.24
N GLN A 257 1.12 10.96 11.99
CA GLN A 257 2.12 10.02 11.49
C GLN A 257 3.51 10.61 11.69
N PRO A 258 4.61 9.83 11.68
CA PRO A 258 5.97 10.35 11.70
C PRO A 258 6.20 11.42 10.62
N PHE A 259 6.74 12.58 11.03
CA PHE A 259 6.88 13.72 10.15
C PHE A 259 8.15 14.55 10.42
N ILE A 260 8.53 15.32 9.39
CA ILE A 260 9.47 16.43 9.51
C ILE A 260 8.67 17.73 9.44
N ALA A 261 8.93 18.66 10.37
CA ALA A 261 8.37 20.00 10.37
C ALA A 261 9.45 21.00 9.92
N TRP A 262 9.24 21.60 8.76
CA TRP A 262 10.09 22.65 8.22
C TRP A 262 9.72 23.98 8.84
N CYS A 263 10.66 24.59 9.58
CA CYS A 263 10.42 25.81 10.32
C CYS A 263 11.19 27.00 9.74
N ALA A 264 10.56 28.16 9.71
CA ALA A 264 11.21 29.42 9.39
C ALA A 264 10.65 30.57 10.23
N ALA A 265 11.51 31.49 10.63
CA ALA A 265 11.19 32.67 11.45
C ALA A 265 10.30 32.28 12.66
N GLY A 266 10.72 31.24 13.38
CA GLY A 266 10.06 30.80 14.62
C GLY A 266 8.70 30.13 14.46
N ARG A 267 8.31 29.69 13.25
CA ARG A 267 7.03 29.01 12.98
C ARG A 267 7.22 27.80 12.07
N VAL A 268 6.32 26.82 12.17
CA VAL A 268 6.20 25.73 11.20
C VAL A 268 5.62 26.28 9.88
N VAL A 269 6.29 26.00 8.78
CA VAL A 269 5.88 26.35 7.41
C VAL A 269 5.18 25.20 6.75
N GLU A 270 5.77 24.00 6.87
CA GLU A 270 5.26 22.78 6.23
C GLU A 270 5.56 21.56 7.10
N GLU A 271 4.66 20.56 7.08
CA GLU A 271 4.90 19.26 7.68
C GLU A 271 4.93 18.19 6.56
N GLU A 272 5.98 17.39 6.55
CA GLU A 272 6.21 16.35 5.56
C GLU A 272 6.23 14.96 6.22
N SER A 273 5.36 14.04 5.79
CA SER A 273 5.39 12.67 6.27
C SER A 273 6.66 11.94 5.82
N ILE A 274 7.28 11.21 6.76
CA ILE A 274 8.47 10.39 6.50
C ILE A 274 8.21 8.89 6.58
N VAL A 275 6.95 8.49 6.67
CA VAL A 275 6.55 7.08 6.60
C VAL A 275 7.01 6.48 5.28
N GLY A 276 7.75 5.36 5.36
CA GLY A 276 8.34 4.70 4.20
C GLY A 276 9.55 5.39 3.56
N LYS A 277 9.95 6.60 4.04
CA LYS A 277 11.17 7.29 3.59
C LYS A 277 12.40 6.93 4.44
N VAL A 278 12.18 6.50 5.68
CA VAL A 278 13.21 5.94 6.56
C VAL A 278 12.99 4.42 6.63
N PRO A 279 13.99 3.59 6.30
CA PRO A 279 13.85 2.14 6.29
C PRO A 279 13.42 1.59 7.64
N GLY A 280 12.31 0.85 7.67
CA GLY A 280 11.70 0.28 8.89
C GLY A 280 10.72 1.22 9.60
N LEU A 281 10.54 2.45 9.14
CA LEU A 281 9.57 3.40 9.68
C LEU A 281 8.25 3.33 8.90
N HIS A 282 7.31 2.53 9.40
CA HIS A 282 6.00 2.30 8.75
C HIS A 282 4.84 2.98 9.48
N GLY A 283 5.10 3.68 10.55
CA GLY A 283 4.09 4.35 11.37
C GLY A 283 4.59 4.57 12.80
N ARG A 284 3.78 4.14 13.78
CA ARG A 284 4.17 4.19 15.19
C ARG A 284 5.34 3.27 15.48
N ILE A 285 6.22 3.72 16.34
CA ILE A 285 7.42 2.99 16.74
C ILE A 285 7.17 2.42 18.14
N LYS A 286 7.51 1.15 18.33
CA LYS A 286 7.44 0.47 19.64
C LYS A 286 8.80 0.49 20.32
N ASP A 287 8.81 0.75 21.62
CA ASP A 287 9.96 0.47 22.47
C ASP A 287 9.52 -0.24 23.76
N ASN A 288 10.48 -0.49 24.66
CA ASN A 288 10.21 -1.22 25.92
C ASN A 288 9.23 -0.51 26.87
N ALA A 289 8.99 0.79 26.69
CA ALA A 289 8.12 1.62 27.52
C ALA A 289 6.76 1.92 26.90
N GLY A 290 6.58 1.64 25.59
CA GLY A 290 5.30 1.86 24.87
C GLY A 290 5.49 2.29 23.44
N ASP A 291 4.40 2.77 22.85
CA ASP A 291 4.37 3.24 21.45
C ASP A 291 4.59 4.77 21.39
N PHE A 292 5.38 5.22 20.43
CA PHE A 292 5.57 6.65 20.17
C PHE A 292 5.51 6.98 18.67
N VAL A 293 5.25 8.26 18.37
CA VAL A 293 5.33 8.86 17.04
C VAL A 293 6.55 9.77 17.00
N TYR A 294 7.34 9.65 15.96
CA TYR A 294 8.53 10.46 15.76
C TYR A 294 8.20 11.77 15.02
N ALA A 295 8.78 12.89 15.50
CA ALA A 295 8.74 14.17 14.83
C ALA A 295 10.14 14.81 14.84
N CYS A 296 10.51 15.47 13.73
CA CYS A 296 11.74 16.23 13.61
C CYS A 296 11.43 17.67 13.19
N TYR A 297 11.83 18.64 13.99
CA TYR A 297 11.71 20.05 13.64
C TYR A 297 13.05 20.54 13.10
N VAL A 298 13.01 21.17 11.93
CA VAL A 298 14.19 21.66 11.21
C VAL A 298 14.17 23.19 11.18
N THR A 299 15.22 23.82 11.69
CA THR A 299 15.41 25.27 11.65
C THR A 299 16.76 25.63 11.06
N SER A 300 16.83 26.74 10.35
CA SER A 300 18.08 27.25 9.80
C SER A 300 17.93 28.73 9.40
N PRO A 301 18.97 29.55 9.55
CA PRO A 301 18.99 30.88 8.93
C PRO A 301 18.75 30.86 7.42
N PHE A 302 19.19 29.78 6.75
CA PHE A 302 18.93 29.57 5.32
C PHE A 302 17.44 29.40 5.01
N LEU A 303 16.69 28.63 5.82
CA LEU A 303 15.24 28.49 5.67
C LEU A 303 14.51 29.80 5.98
N ASP A 304 14.99 30.58 6.95
CA ASP A 304 14.42 31.87 7.31
C ASP A 304 14.49 32.89 6.16
N GLN A 305 15.58 32.86 5.39
CA GLN A 305 15.79 33.75 4.25
C GLN A 305 15.00 33.34 3.01
N ASN A 306 14.75 32.04 2.83
CA ASN A 306 14.12 31.49 1.64
C ASN A 306 12.66 31.10 1.82
N VAL A 307 12.01 31.46 2.94
CA VAL A 307 10.59 31.18 3.14
C VAL A 307 9.72 32.08 2.27
N ARG A 308 8.75 31.51 1.58
CA ARG A 308 7.78 32.26 0.76
C ARG A 308 6.95 33.22 1.60
N PRO A 309 6.58 34.40 1.04
CA PRO A 309 5.74 35.37 1.74
C PRO A 309 4.46 34.82 2.35
N GLU A 310 3.78 33.93 1.63
CA GLU A 310 2.53 33.29 2.05
C GLU A 310 2.74 32.13 3.04
N ARG A 311 3.99 31.71 3.31
CA ARG A 311 4.36 30.59 4.17
C ARG A 311 3.76 29.24 3.77
N ILE A 312 3.60 29.02 2.49
CA ILE A 312 3.16 27.74 1.90
C ILE A 312 4.31 26.98 1.26
N GLY A 313 5.54 27.16 1.75
CA GLY A 313 6.76 26.53 1.26
C GLY A 313 7.95 27.48 1.19
N PHE A 314 8.98 27.06 0.48
CA PHE A 314 10.26 27.76 0.35
C PHE A 314 10.55 28.06 -1.12
N ASP A 315 11.31 29.15 -1.37
CA ASP A 315 11.88 29.48 -2.67
C ASP A 315 13.27 28.84 -2.80
N ILE A 316 13.29 27.50 -2.73
CA ILE A 316 14.47 26.64 -2.87
C ILE A 316 14.14 25.62 -3.95
N GLU A 317 15.04 25.40 -4.88
CA GLU A 317 14.87 24.41 -5.94
C GLU A 317 14.82 22.99 -5.37
N GLU A 318 13.97 22.13 -5.95
CA GLU A 318 13.84 20.75 -5.52
C GLU A 318 15.11 19.95 -5.75
N ILE A 319 15.72 20.10 -6.95
CA ILE A 319 16.99 19.49 -7.36
C ILE A 319 17.82 20.56 -8.06
N SER A 320 19.09 20.66 -7.72
CA SER A 320 20.02 21.54 -8.40
C SER A 320 20.57 20.80 -9.64
N ASP A 321 20.10 21.16 -10.82
CA ASP A 321 20.46 20.49 -12.10
C ASP A 321 21.58 21.19 -12.87
N ASP A 322 22.15 22.31 -12.38
CA ASP A 322 23.06 23.17 -13.14
C ASP A 322 24.52 23.01 -12.76
N LEU A 323 25.38 23.66 -13.59
CA LEU A 323 26.85 23.80 -13.45
C LEU A 323 27.32 24.25 -12.03
N PHE A 324 26.42 24.67 -11.17
CA PHE A 324 26.65 25.10 -9.78
C PHE A 324 26.08 24.11 -8.73
N SER A 325 25.77 22.88 -9.15
CA SER A 325 25.17 21.84 -8.27
C SER A 325 25.99 21.55 -7.01
N ASP A 326 27.29 21.83 -7.02
CA ASP A 326 28.19 21.61 -5.86
C ASP A 326 28.08 22.70 -4.80
N THR A 327 27.56 23.89 -5.12
CA THR A 327 27.47 25.04 -4.20
C THR A 327 26.06 25.38 -3.77
N ASP A 328 25.06 25.18 -4.64
CA ASP A 328 23.69 25.58 -4.38
C ASP A 328 22.92 24.50 -3.61
N VAL A 329 22.34 24.90 -2.47
CA VAL A 329 21.60 24.00 -1.59
C VAL A 329 20.20 23.75 -2.15
N SER A 330 19.88 22.51 -2.48
CA SER A 330 18.53 22.08 -2.91
C SER A 330 17.69 21.51 -1.77
N LEU A 331 16.36 21.46 -1.93
CA LEU A 331 15.47 20.80 -0.98
C LEU A 331 15.78 19.29 -0.87
N ALA A 332 16.19 18.63 -1.95
CA ALA A 332 16.59 17.23 -1.93
C ALA A 332 17.83 17.00 -1.07
N ASP A 333 18.83 17.88 -1.14
CA ASP A 333 20.04 17.81 -0.29
C ASP A 333 19.69 17.93 1.19
N ILE A 334 18.90 18.95 1.54
CA ILE A 334 18.47 19.17 2.93
C ILE A 334 17.65 17.97 3.42
N ARG A 335 16.67 17.54 2.63
CA ARG A 335 15.80 16.40 2.96
C ARG A 335 16.62 15.12 3.16
N GLY A 336 17.59 14.85 2.28
CA GLY A 336 18.50 13.71 2.39
C GLY A 336 19.28 13.70 3.69
N ALA A 337 19.87 14.86 4.07
CA ALA A 337 20.64 15.01 5.31
C ALA A 337 19.74 14.85 6.56
N VAL A 338 18.53 15.43 6.55
CA VAL A 338 17.56 15.32 7.65
C VAL A 338 17.05 13.89 7.80
N LEU A 339 16.74 13.19 6.70
CA LEU A 339 16.32 11.78 6.72
C LEU A 339 17.45 10.88 7.22
N GLY A 340 18.70 11.13 6.81
CA GLY A 340 19.88 10.40 7.31
C GLY A 340 20.03 10.55 8.84
N SER A 341 19.96 11.79 9.34
CA SER A 341 20.01 12.06 10.79
C SER A 341 18.83 11.43 11.53
N SER A 342 17.63 11.46 10.95
CA SER A 342 16.45 10.80 11.52
C SER A 342 16.62 9.29 11.57
N GLN A 343 17.21 8.69 10.53
CA GLN A 343 17.53 7.27 10.49
C GLN A 343 18.54 6.88 11.58
N ASP A 344 19.57 7.67 11.80
CA ASP A 344 20.57 7.44 12.83
C ASP A 344 19.95 7.55 14.24
N PHE A 345 19.11 8.57 14.45
CA PHE A 345 18.39 8.74 15.73
C PHE A 345 17.44 7.56 16.03
N LEU A 346 16.79 7.02 15.00
CA LEU A 346 15.82 5.93 15.12
C LEU A 346 16.45 4.54 14.98
N ALA A 347 17.74 4.41 14.67
CA ALA A 347 18.37 3.14 14.28
C ALA A 347 18.10 2.00 15.27
N GLU A 348 18.22 2.27 16.57
CA GLU A 348 18.00 1.29 17.64
C GLU A 348 16.52 0.84 17.69
N TYR A 349 15.58 1.77 17.54
CA TYR A 349 14.14 1.48 17.62
C TYR A 349 13.60 0.76 16.39
N LEU A 350 14.23 0.95 15.22
CA LEU A 350 13.76 0.37 13.96
C LEU A 350 14.40 -1.00 13.66
N GLN A 351 15.36 -1.45 14.47
CA GLN A 351 16.07 -2.71 14.23
C GLN A 351 15.10 -3.91 14.23
N GLU A 352 14.21 -4.00 15.22
CA GLU A 352 13.22 -5.08 15.29
C GLU A 352 12.23 -5.02 14.12
N SER A 353 11.74 -3.82 13.76
CA SER A 353 10.82 -3.63 12.64
C SER A 353 11.47 -4.03 11.31
N ARG A 354 12.74 -3.67 11.09
CA ARG A 354 13.50 -4.07 9.89
C ARG A 354 13.66 -5.58 9.81
N LYS A 355 14.04 -6.23 10.93
CA LYS A 355 14.19 -7.69 11.00
C LYS A 355 12.85 -8.39 10.73
N ALA A 356 11.77 -7.97 11.38
CA ALA A 356 10.44 -8.53 11.18
C ALA A 356 9.93 -8.32 9.73
N GLY A 357 10.21 -7.16 9.13
CA GLY A 357 9.90 -6.89 7.72
C GLY A 357 10.67 -7.80 6.78
N GLN A 358 11.95 -8.04 7.03
CA GLN A 358 12.76 -8.96 6.24
C GLN A 358 12.27 -10.41 6.39
N GLU A 359 11.99 -10.87 7.60
CA GLU A 359 11.40 -12.20 7.85
C GLU A 359 10.05 -12.36 7.16
N ARG A 360 9.24 -11.28 7.08
CA ARG A 360 7.98 -11.24 6.35
C ARG A 360 8.17 -11.47 4.85
N VAL A 361 9.17 -10.81 4.23
CA VAL A 361 9.53 -11.02 2.81
C VAL A 361 10.00 -12.46 2.58
N GLU A 362 10.93 -12.95 3.40
CA GLU A 362 11.48 -14.31 3.27
C GLU A 362 10.38 -15.36 3.38
N LYS A 363 9.48 -15.24 4.36
CA LYS A 363 8.34 -16.14 4.54
C LYS A 363 7.37 -16.10 3.35
N PHE A 364 7.06 -14.90 2.85
CA PHE A 364 6.18 -14.75 1.68
C PHE A 364 6.80 -15.39 0.43
N VAL A 365 8.07 -15.11 0.16
CA VAL A 365 8.79 -15.67 -0.99
C VAL A 365 8.92 -17.20 -0.86
N ALA A 366 9.17 -17.71 0.33
CA ALA A 366 9.27 -19.16 0.54
C ALA A 366 7.94 -19.90 0.29
N LEU A 367 6.81 -19.33 0.75
CA LEU A 367 5.52 -20.03 0.81
C LEU A 367 4.54 -19.66 -0.29
N ARG A 368 4.62 -18.44 -0.83
CA ARG A 368 3.60 -17.89 -1.75
C ARG A 368 4.15 -17.48 -3.11
N ALA A 369 5.39 -17.01 -3.17
CA ALA A 369 5.93 -16.40 -4.39
C ALA A 369 7.41 -16.73 -4.62
N PRO A 370 7.79 -18.03 -4.77
CA PRO A 370 9.18 -18.46 -4.89
C PRO A 370 9.90 -17.89 -6.12
N ARG A 371 9.15 -17.35 -7.08
CA ARG A 371 9.69 -16.63 -8.26
C ARG A 371 10.61 -15.48 -7.90
N TYR A 372 10.43 -14.85 -6.75
CA TYR A 372 11.29 -13.73 -6.34
C TYR A 372 12.57 -14.17 -5.65
N ARG A 373 12.70 -15.45 -5.24
CA ARG A 373 13.90 -15.95 -4.53
C ARG A 373 15.22 -15.68 -5.27
N PRO A 374 15.32 -15.95 -6.59
CA PRO A 374 16.58 -15.73 -7.33
C PRO A 374 17.01 -14.26 -7.39
N ILE A 375 16.06 -13.34 -7.32
CA ILE A 375 16.31 -11.90 -7.46
C ILE A 375 16.45 -11.15 -6.14
N LEU A 376 16.14 -11.76 -4.99
CA LEU A 376 16.22 -11.08 -3.69
C LEU A 376 17.60 -10.48 -3.42
N GLY A 377 18.68 -11.20 -3.77
CA GLY A 377 20.05 -10.72 -3.62
C GLY A 377 20.44 -9.55 -4.53
N ARG A 378 19.60 -9.20 -5.51
CA ARG A 378 19.81 -8.07 -6.43
C ARG A 378 19.01 -6.84 -6.06
N ILE A 379 18.08 -6.98 -5.12
CA ILE A 379 17.27 -5.87 -4.61
C ILE A 379 18.04 -5.23 -3.45
N ALA A 380 18.16 -3.91 -3.46
CA ALA A 380 18.81 -3.17 -2.38
C ALA A 380 18.09 -3.43 -1.04
N ALA A 381 18.85 -3.58 0.03
CA ALA A 381 18.33 -3.98 1.35
C ALA A 381 17.28 -3.01 1.92
N ASP A 382 17.40 -1.72 1.63
CA ASP A 382 16.42 -0.68 1.98
C ASP A 382 15.05 -0.92 1.32
N LYS A 383 15.03 -1.37 0.07
CA LYS A 383 13.81 -1.69 -0.68
C LYS A 383 13.13 -3.00 -0.20
N LEU A 384 13.86 -3.86 0.51
CA LEU A 384 13.34 -5.07 1.15
C LEU A 384 12.86 -4.84 2.60
N THR A 385 13.06 -3.64 3.13
CA THR A 385 12.59 -3.28 4.46
C THR A 385 11.12 -2.86 4.36
N VAL A 386 10.23 -3.82 4.50
CA VAL A 386 8.77 -3.63 4.38
C VAL A 386 8.10 -3.57 5.75
N ASP A 387 6.85 -3.07 5.77
CA ASP A 387 6.00 -3.17 6.94
C ASP A 387 5.77 -4.66 7.29
N PRO A 388 6.04 -5.12 8.51
CA PRO A 388 5.77 -6.50 8.92
C PRO A 388 4.30 -6.93 8.72
N GLU A 389 3.36 -5.99 8.75
CA GLU A 389 1.93 -6.23 8.57
C GLU A 389 1.46 -6.02 7.11
N ILE A 390 2.37 -5.81 6.17
CA ILE A 390 2.02 -5.64 4.75
C ILE A 390 1.20 -6.81 4.23
N SER A 391 0.14 -6.53 3.48
CA SER A 391 -0.68 -7.58 2.87
C SER A 391 0.11 -8.38 1.83
N ASP A 392 -0.27 -9.67 1.63
CA ASP A 392 0.34 -10.51 0.59
C ASP A 392 0.23 -9.87 -0.80
N LYS A 393 -0.89 -9.21 -1.10
CA LYS A 393 -1.12 -8.51 -2.36
C LYS A 393 -0.15 -7.35 -2.57
N ASP A 394 0.01 -6.50 -1.55
CA ASP A 394 0.85 -5.31 -1.66
C ASP A 394 2.33 -5.68 -1.69
N LEU A 395 2.71 -6.74 -0.96
CA LEU A 395 4.06 -7.30 -0.99
C LEU A 395 4.37 -7.92 -2.36
N ASP A 396 3.43 -8.64 -2.97
CA ASP A 396 3.58 -9.18 -4.33
C ASP A 396 3.75 -8.07 -5.36
N LEU A 397 2.96 -7.00 -5.28
CA LEU A 397 3.08 -5.84 -6.15
C LEU A 397 4.44 -5.13 -5.99
N LEU A 398 4.93 -4.99 -4.75
CA LEU A 398 6.24 -4.40 -4.48
C LEU A 398 7.36 -5.23 -5.10
N LEU A 399 7.38 -6.54 -4.84
CA LEU A 399 8.41 -7.44 -5.38
C LEU A 399 8.33 -7.55 -6.91
N HIS A 400 7.12 -7.53 -7.48
CA HIS A 400 6.93 -7.52 -8.94
C HIS A 400 7.48 -6.25 -9.59
N LYS A 401 7.29 -5.11 -8.94
CA LYS A 401 7.89 -3.85 -9.40
C LYS A 401 9.42 -3.94 -9.42
N GLN A 402 10.02 -4.52 -8.37
CA GLN A 402 11.48 -4.72 -8.32
C GLN A 402 11.97 -5.68 -9.42
N LEU A 403 11.24 -6.78 -9.67
CA LEU A 403 11.54 -7.69 -10.77
C LEU A 403 11.52 -6.96 -12.12
N SER A 404 10.46 -6.18 -12.40
CA SER A 404 10.34 -5.41 -13.64
C SER A 404 11.45 -4.36 -13.81
N GLU A 405 11.91 -3.73 -12.72
CA GLU A 405 13.06 -2.82 -12.75
C GLU A 405 14.35 -3.56 -13.13
N ILE A 406 14.57 -4.78 -12.59
CA ILE A 406 15.72 -5.63 -12.91
C ILE A 406 15.66 -6.09 -14.38
N GLU A 407 14.49 -6.52 -14.85
CA GLU A 407 14.26 -6.91 -16.26
C GLU A 407 14.53 -5.75 -17.22
N GLY A 408 14.01 -4.56 -16.89
CA GLY A 408 14.25 -3.34 -17.68
C GLY A 408 15.74 -2.98 -17.76
N SER A 409 16.47 -3.09 -16.63
CA SER A 409 17.90 -2.83 -16.63
C SER A 409 18.68 -3.90 -17.42
N LEU A 410 18.26 -5.17 -17.37
CA LEU A 410 18.87 -6.24 -18.16
C LEU A 410 18.70 -6.00 -19.67
N LEU A 411 17.53 -5.54 -20.11
CA LEU A 411 17.29 -5.19 -21.50
C LEU A 411 18.20 -4.03 -21.95
N ALA A 412 18.34 -2.98 -21.14
CA ALA A 412 19.22 -1.86 -21.41
C ALA A 412 20.70 -2.29 -21.47
N GLU A 413 21.13 -3.11 -20.52
CA GLU A 413 22.48 -3.70 -20.50
C GLU A 413 22.73 -4.59 -21.74
N GLY A 414 21.73 -5.41 -22.16
CA GLY A 414 21.81 -6.22 -23.36
C GLY A 414 22.01 -5.39 -24.62
N HIS A 415 21.31 -4.27 -24.75
CA HIS A 415 21.55 -3.33 -25.86
C HIS A 415 22.95 -2.68 -25.79
N ALA A 416 23.42 -2.33 -24.59
CA ALA A 416 24.75 -1.77 -24.40
C ALA A 416 25.87 -2.78 -24.70
N MET A 417 25.62 -4.09 -24.46
CA MET A 417 26.57 -5.16 -24.78
C MET A 417 26.83 -5.33 -26.29
N MET A 418 25.83 -4.97 -27.11
CA MET A 418 25.99 -5.03 -28.56
C MET A 418 26.88 -3.88 -29.12
N ASN A 419 27.10 -2.85 -28.33
CA ASN A 419 27.93 -1.69 -28.69
C ASN A 419 29.31 -1.80 -28.04
N PHE A 420 30.31 -2.24 -28.80
CA PHE A 420 31.68 -2.33 -28.34
C PHE A 420 32.30 -0.93 -28.30
N SER A 421 32.73 -0.48 -27.13
CA SER A 421 33.47 0.78 -27.01
C SER A 421 34.91 0.54 -27.47
N LYS A 422 35.44 1.42 -28.33
CA LYS A 422 36.83 1.30 -28.87
C LYS A 422 37.89 1.38 -27.77
N ASP A 423 37.56 1.91 -26.62
CA ASP A 423 38.45 2.12 -25.47
C ASP A 423 38.30 1.09 -24.35
N GLU A 424 37.37 0.13 -24.50
CA GLU A 424 37.11 -0.92 -23.49
C GLU A 424 38.16 -2.04 -23.59
N SER A 425 38.77 -2.41 -22.46
CA SER A 425 39.66 -3.57 -22.46
C SER A 425 38.87 -4.89 -22.60
N VAL A 426 39.52 -5.89 -23.18
CA VAL A 426 38.88 -7.24 -23.30
C VAL A 426 38.52 -7.81 -21.95
N ALA A 427 39.29 -7.54 -20.90
CA ALA A 427 39.02 -8.00 -19.53
C ALA A 427 37.76 -7.32 -18.96
N ASP A 428 37.57 -6.01 -19.15
CA ASP A 428 36.41 -5.27 -18.70
C ASP A 428 35.13 -5.73 -19.41
N TYR A 429 35.24 -5.97 -20.73
CA TYR A 429 34.15 -6.54 -21.50
C TYR A 429 33.69 -7.94 -20.97
N PHE A 430 34.67 -8.83 -20.72
CA PHE A 430 34.35 -10.14 -20.15
C PHE A 430 33.73 -10.06 -18.73
N ALA A 431 34.21 -9.16 -17.90
CA ALA A 431 33.63 -8.93 -16.58
C ALA A 431 32.18 -8.46 -16.70
N ARG A 432 31.90 -7.50 -17.58
CA ARG A 432 30.55 -6.98 -17.85
C ARG A 432 29.64 -8.06 -18.45
N LEU A 433 30.15 -8.86 -19.41
CA LEU A 433 29.41 -9.97 -19.98
C LEU A 433 29.05 -11.03 -18.91
N THR A 434 29.99 -11.36 -18.04
CA THR A 434 29.74 -12.31 -16.95
C THR A 434 28.64 -11.81 -16.02
N ALA A 435 28.70 -10.57 -15.58
CA ALA A 435 27.68 -9.94 -14.73
C ALA A 435 26.28 -9.92 -15.40
N TYR A 436 26.24 -9.62 -16.70
CA TYR A 436 25.01 -9.66 -17.50
C TYR A 436 24.42 -11.08 -17.56
N LEU A 437 25.26 -12.10 -17.85
CA LEU A 437 24.82 -13.51 -17.94
C LEU A 437 24.31 -14.02 -16.60
N GLU A 438 24.97 -13.67 -15.49
CA GLU A 438 24.49 -14.03 -14.14
C GLU A 438 23.13 -13.40 -13.84
N LYS A 439 22.93 -12.14 -14.22
CA LYS A 439 21.64 -11.44 -14.04
C LYS A 439 20.55 -12.08 -14.92
N ALA A 440 20.88 -12.41 -16.17
CA ALA A 440 19.96 -13.12 -17.07
C ALA A 440 19.58 -14.51 -16.55
N ASP A 441 20.52 -15.22 -15.94
CA ASP A 441 20.30 -16.54 -15.35
C ASP A 441 19.36 -16.48 -14.15
N ASP A 442 19.47 -15.46 -13.30
CA ASP A 442 18.57 -15.29 -12.15
C ASP A 442 17.13 -14.97 -12.60
N ILE A 443 16.94 -14.22 -13.68
CA ILE A 443 15.60 -13.98 -14.26
C ILE A 443 15.04 -15.30 -14.83
N LYS A 444 15.83 -16.08 -15.57
CA LYS A 444 15.39 -17.40 -16.07
C LYS A 444 15.00 -18.35 -14.93
N LYS A 445 15.75 -18.32 -13.81
CA LYS A 445 15.40 -19.08 -12.60
C LYS A 445 14.09 -18.58 -11.99
N SER A 446 13.83 -17.28 -12.02
CA SER A 446 12.58 -16.68 -11.58
C SER A 446 11.38 -17.19 -12.38
N ASP A 447 11.49 -17.22 -13.72
CA ASP A 447 10.46 -17.75 -14.62
C ASP A 447 10.18 -19.23 -14.37
N LEU A 448 11.26 -20.03 -14.25
CA LEU A 448 11.13 -21.45 -13.92
C LEU A 448 10.46 -21.67 -12.56
N ALA A 449 10.82 -20.89 -11.56
CA ALA A 449 10.21 -20.98 -10.23
C ALA A 449 8.70 -20.63 -10.27
N ASN A 450 8.31 -19.67 -11.10
CA ASN A 450 6.90 -19.32 -11.30
C ASN A 450 6.13 -20.47 -11.95
N TYR A 451 6.70 -21.09 -12.98
CA TYR A 451 6.09 -22.24 -13.66
C TYR A 451 5.90 -23.43 -12.70
N VAL A 452 6.93 -23.77 -11.94
CA VAL A 452 6.87 -24.88 -10.96
C VAL A 452 5.87 -24.58 -9.84
N PHE A 453 5.81 -23.33 -9.38
CA PHE A 453 4.83 -22.94 -8.37
C PHE A 453 3.40 -23.03 -8.87
N HIS A 454 3.15 -22.69 -10.14
CA HIS A 454 1.84 -22.88 -10.77
C HIS A 454 1.42 -24.36 -10.72
N ARG A 455 2.31 -25.28 -11.03
CA ARG A 455 2.03 -26.74 -10.93
C ARG A 455 1.64 -27.14 -9.51
N LYS A 456 2.31 -26.59 -8.48
CA LYS A 456 1.95 -26.84 -7.09
C LYS A 456 0.53 -26.34 -6.77
N VAL A 457 0.18 -25.14 -7.21
CA VAL A 457 -1.17 -24.59 -7.01
C VAL A 457 -2.24 -25.47 -7.66
N ILE A 458 -1.98 -25.98 -8.87
CA ILE A 458 -2.89 -26.91 -9.56
C ILE A 458 -3.08 -28.21 -8.75
N LEU A 459 -2.00 -28.78 -8.19
CA LEU A 459 -2.07 -29.96 -7.33
C LEU A 459 -2.87 -29.69 -6.05
N ASP A 460 -2.67 -28.54 -5.40
CA ASP A 460 -3.40 -28.14 -4.19
C ASP A 460 -4.91 -27.95 -4.49
N ILE A 461 -5.25 -27.43 -5.69
CA ILE A 461 -6.65 -27.32 -6.14
C ILE A 461 -7.24 -28.69 -6.42
N LEU A 462 -6.51 -29.58 -7.11
CA LEU A 462 -6.96 -30.95 -7.40
C LEU A 462 -7.23 -31.70 -6.08
N GLU A 463 -6.33 -31.62 -5.11
CA GLU A 463 -6.51 -32.24 -3.79
C GLU A 463 -7.83 -31.81 -3.14
N LYS A 464 -8.09 -30.49 -3.11
CA LYS A 464 -9.37 -29.98 -2.59
C LYS A 464 -10.58 -30.40 -3.41
N ALA A 465 -10.42 -30.55 -4.73
CA ALA A 465 -11.51 -30.94 -5.62
C ALA A 465 -11.92 -32.40 -5.44
N ILE A 466 -11.00 -33.27 -5.03
CA ILE A 466 -11.30 -34.69 -4.78
C ILE A 466 -11.77 -34.98 -3.35
N GLU A 467 -11.62 -34.01 -2.43
CA GLU A 467 -12.13 -34.11 -1.06
C GLU A 467 -13.65 -33.91 -1.00
N ARG A 468 -14.25 -34.42 0.08
CA ARG A 468 -15.65 -34.21 0.36
C ARG A 468 -15.89 -32.80 0.90
N GLY A 469 -16.72 -32.03 0.22
CA GLY A 469 -17.04 -30.67 0.61
C GLY A 469 -17.81 -30.59 1.96
N ALA A 470 -17.90 -29.38 2.51
CA ALA A 470 -18.62 -29.12 3.77
C ALA A 470 -20.12 -29.46 3.68
N ASP A 471 -20.68 -29.47 2.48
CA ASP A 471 -22.06 -29.90 2.19
C ASP A 471 -22.23 -31.43 2.12
N GLY A 472 -21.14 -32.17 2.35
CA GLY A 472 -21.10 -33.62 2.30
C GLY A 472 -21.09 -34.22 0.89
N LYS A 473 -20.92 -33.41 -0.17
CA LYS A 473 -20.87 -33.85 -1.57
C LYS A 473 -19.48 -33.75 -2.11
N TYR A 474 -19.18 -34.56 -3.13
CA TYR A 474 -17.96 -34.45 -3.93
C TYR A 474 -18.14 -33.44 -5.05
N SER A 475 -17.04 -32.87 -5.53
CA SER A 475 -17.04 -31.95 -6.65
C SER A 475 -17.66 -32.57 -7.90
N LYS A 476 -18.16 -31.72 -8.79
CA LYS A 476 -18.63 -32.15 -10.10
C LYS A 476 -17.44 -32.52 -10.99
N GLU A 477 -17.69 -33.46 -11.92
CA GLU A 477 -16.75 -33.89 -12.95
C GLU A 477 -16.15 -32.70 -13.72
N GLU A 478 -17.00 -31.73 -14.09
CA GLU A 478 -16.65 -30.52 -14.81
C GLU A 478 -15.48 -29.74 -14.18
N LEU A 479 -15.39 -29.68 -12.84
CA LEU A 479 -14.32 -28.95 -12.15
C LEU A 479 -12.94 -29.60 -12.38
N ILE A 480 -12.88 -30.93 -12.30
CA ILE A 480 -11.64 -31.67 -12.50
C ILE A 480 -11.26 -31.63 -13.97
N HIS A 481 -12.24 -31.75 -14.87
CA HIS A 481 -12.04 -31.63 -16.30
C HIS A 481 -11.44 -30.28 -16.68
N GLU A 482 -12.07 -29.18 -16.24
CA GLU A 482 -11.59 -27.80 -16.47
C GLU A 482 -10.19 -27.59 -15.90
N LEU A 483 -9.84 -28.24 -14.79
CA LEU A 483 -8.51 -28.15 -14.20
C LEU A 483 -7.45 -28.82 -15.11
N ILE A 484 -7.78 -29.91 -15.79
CA ILE A 484 -6.89 -30.63 -16.72
C ILE A 484 -6.83 -29.91 -18.08
N MET A 485 -7.98 -29.55 -18.62
CA MET A 485 -8.12 -28.90 -19.92
C MET A 485 -9.45 -28.13 -19.98
N PRO A 486 -9.47 -26.87 -20.43
CA PRO A 486 -10.73 -26.16 -20.64
C PRO A 486 -11.70 -26.91 -21.56
N MET A 487 -12.96 -27.05 -21.12
CA MET A 487 -13.98 -27.80 -21.86
C MET A 487 -14.37 -27.10 -23.18
N ARG A 488 -14.78 -27.88 -24.16
CA ARG A 488 -15.24 -27.44 -25.49
C ARG A 488 -14.22 -26.64 -26.29
N LYS A 489 -12.93 -26.97 -26.07
CA LYS A 489 -11.80 -26.34 -26.74
C LYS A 489 -10.93 -27.33 -27.47
N THR A 490 -10.13 -26.81 -28.40
CA THR A 490 -9.07 -27.53 -29.07
C THR A 490 -7.70 -26.92 -28.71
N SER A 491 -6.61 -27.64 -29.03
CA SER A 491 -5.24 -27.14 -28.85
C SER A 491 -4.96 -25.80 -29.56
N ASN A 492 -5.73 -25.51 -30.62
CA ASN A 492 -5.59 -24.24 -31.35
C ASN A 492 -6.34 -23.07 -30.68
N GLU A 493 -7.24 -23.33 -29.73
CA GLU A 493 -8.11 -22.35 -29.08
C GLU A 493 -7.66 -22.00 -27.65
N VAL A 494 -6.68 -22.72 -27.12
CA VAL A 494 -6.18 -22.54 -25.74
C VAL A 494 -4.69 -22.25 -25.73
N ARG A 495 -4.26 -21.53 -24.69
CA ARG A 495 -2.82 -21.33 -24.45
C ARG A 495 -2.26 -22.59 -23.78
N LEU A 496 -1.00 -22.89 -24.06
CA LEU A 496 -0.29 -24.04 -23.45
C LEU A 496 -0.35 -24.01 -21.90
N ASP A 497 -0.30 -22.82 -21.32
CA ASP A 497 -0.36 -22.61 -19.86
C ASP A 497 -1.71 -23.01 -19.24
N SER A 498 -2.76 -23.13 -20.06
CA SER A 498 -4.10 -23.51 -19.60
C SER A 498 -4.34 -25.04 -19.69
N CYS A 499 -3.37 -25.81 -20.17
CA CYS A 499 -3.46 -27.26 -20.31
C CYS A 499 -2.59 -27.96 -19.27
N ASN A 500 -3.21 -28.65 -18.32
CA ASN A 500 -2.50 -29.36 -17.27
C ASN A 500 -2.48 -30.91 -17.53
N LEU A 501 -2.27 -31.31 -18.76
CA LEU A 501 -2.17 -32.73 -19.17
C LEU A 501 -1.07 -33.48 -18.41
N TRP A 502 -0.04 -32.77 -17.94
CA TRP A 502 1.03 -33.31 -17.10
C TRP A 502 0.51 -33.93 -15.78
N LEU A 503 -0.70 -33.62 -15.37
CA LEU A 503 -1.36 -34.29 -14.23
C LEU A 503 -1.53 -35.80 -14.53
N ILE A 504 -1.87 -36.15 -15.76
CA ILE A 504 -2.04 -37.55 -16.22
C ILE A 504 -0.68 -38.11 -16.59
N ASP A 505 -0.06 -37.52 -17.62
CA ASP A 505 1.28 -37.93 -18.08
C ASP A 505 1.95 -36.76 -18.82
N GLU A 506 3.24 -36.52 -18.55
CA GLU A 506 4.03 -35.46 -19.21
C GLU A 506 4.07 -35.64 -20.73
N ARG A 507 4.02 -36.91 -21.21
CA ARG A 507 4.04 -37.23 -22.65
C ARG A 507 2.82 -36.71 -23.40
N LEU A 508 1.70 -36.46 -22.73
CA LEU A 508 0.49 -35.93 -23.36
C LEU A 508 0.63 -34.46 -23.80
N ALA A 509 1.65 -33.77 -23.31
CA ALA A 509 1.98 -32.42 -23.80
C ALA A 509 2.49 -32.40 -25.25
N PHE A 510 3.00 -33.55 -25.74
CA PHE A 510 3.49 -33.72 -27.11
C PHE A 510 2.38 -34.30 -28.00
N HIS A 511 1.48 -33.46 -28.49
CA HIS A 511 0.37 -33.82 -29.35
C HIS A 511 0.29 -32.89 -30.57
N ASP A 512 -0.17 -33.43 -31.70
CA ASP A 512 -0.44 -32.67 -32.90
C ASP A 512 -1.86 -32.10 -32.92
N PHE A 513 -2.77 -32.77 -32.22
CA PHE A 513 -4.13 -32.30 -32.02
C PHE A 513 -4.65 -32.76 -30.66
N LEU A 514 -5.38 -31.85 -30.01
CA LEU A 514 -6.12 -32.12 -28.79
C LEU A 514 -7.50 -31.48 -28.88
N ALA A 515 -8.52 -32.19 -28.46
CA ALA A 515 -9.88 -31.69 -28.26
C ALA A 515 -10.41 -32.11 -26.91
N SER A 516 -11.16 -31.26 -26.28
CA SER A 516 -11.82 -31.46 -24.99
C SER A 516 -13.32 -31.25 -25.15
N ASP A 517 -14.13 -32.24 -24.74
CA ASP A 517 -15.60 -32.22 -24.73
C ASP A 517 -16.17 -31.70 -26.07
N LYS A 518 -15.71 -32.27 -27.17
CA LYS A 518 -16.19 -31.95 -28.53
C LYS A 518 -16.71 -33.22 -29.24
N PRO A 519 -17.80 -33.07 -30.05
CA PRO A 519 -18.28 -34.18 -30.87
C PRO A 519 -17.20 -34.71 -31.81
N LEU A 520 -17.05 -36.04 -31.92
CA LEU A 520 -16.11 -36.65 -32.85
C LEU A 520 -16.31 -36.15 -34.29
N SER A 521 -17.55 -35.90 -34.70
CA SER A 521 -17.90 -35.34 -36.03
C SER A 521 -17.37 -33.92 -36.27
N SER A 522 -17.01 -33.17 -35.22
CA SER A 522 -16.46 -31.81 -35.32
C SER A 522 -14.93 -31.77 -35.32
N MET A 523 -14.27 -32.91 -35.06
CA MET A 523 -12.82 -32.96 -34.98
C MET A 523 -12.20 -33.20 -36.37
N PRO A 524 -11.20 -32.39 -36.78
CA PRO A 524 -10.57 -32.57 -38.10
C PRO A 524 -9.78 -33.86 -38.24
N ILE A 525 -9.46 -34.53 -37.12
CA ILE A 525 -8.67 -35.76 -37.09
C ILE A 525 -9.49 -37.04 -37.34
N THR A 526 -10.80 -36.91 -37.43
CA THR A 526 -11.68 -38.09 -37.61
C THR A 526 -12.66 -37.85 -38.74
N GLY A 527 -12.92 -38.87 -39.57
CA GLY A 527 -14.02 -38.89 -40.54
C GLY A 527 -15.33 -39.41 -39.94
N SER A 528 -15.43 -39.53 -38.62
CA SER A 528 -16.62 -40.01 -37.91
C SER A 528 -17.78 -39.04 -37.99
N THR A 529 -19.00 -39.56 -38.17
CA THR A 529 -20.23 -38.79 -38.07
C THR A 529 -20.85 -38.81 -36.68
N SER A 530 -20.16 -39.39 -35.70
CA SER A 530 -20.64 -39.57 -34.34
C SER A 530 -20.70 -38.23 -33.60
N THR A 531 -21.82 -37.95 -32.93
CA THR A 531 -22.01 -36.80 -32.03
C THR A 531 -21.58 -37.06 -30.60
N LYS A 532 -20.99 -38.21 -30.33
CA LYS A 532 -20.41 -38.57 -29.03
C LYS A 532 -19.19 -37.69 -28.74
N GLU A 533 -19.02 -37.30 -27.50
CA GLU A 533 -18.03 -36.35 -27.03
C GLU A 533 -17.12 -37.03 -26.01
N PRO A 534 -15.85 -37.38 -26.35
CA PRO A 534 -14.88 -37.80 -25.35
C PRO A 534 -14.43 -36.60 -24.48
N ASP A 535 -14.14 -36.84 -23.20
CA ASP A 535 -13.63 -35.79 -22.33
C ASP A 535 -12.33 -35.21 -22.90
N LEU A 536 -11.35 -36.06 -23.25
CA LEU A 536 -10.18 -35.62 -24.02
C LEU A 536 -9.89 -36.62 -25.15
N CYS A 537 -9.55 -36.06 -26.31
CA CYS A 537 -9.11 -36.82 -27.47
C CYS A 537 -7.83 -36.19 -28.03
N LEU A 538 -6.74 -36.98 -28.08
CA LEU A 538 -5.44 -36.50 -28.58
C LEU A 538 -5.00 -37.39 -29.75
N LEU A 539 -4.32 -36.77 -30.71
CA LEU A 539 -3.61 -37.44 -31.80
C LEU A 539 -2.15 -37.03 -31.77
N ASN A 540 -1.28 -38.03 -31.77
CA ASN A 540 0.16 -37.84 -31.96
C ASN A 540 0.56 -38.44 -33.29
N VAL A 541 1.29 -37.70 -34.11
CA VAL A 541 1.83 -38.18 -35.40
C VAL A 541 3.34 -38.24 -35.28
N PHE A 542 3.91 -39.40 -35.57
CA PHE A 542 5.36 -39.60 -35.52
C PHE A 542 5.99 -39.21 -36.86
N ASP A 543 6.85 -38.23 -36.87
CA ASP A 543 7.30 -37.50 -38.06
C ASP A 543 8.58 -38.08 -38.71
N GLU A 544 8.98 -39.34 -38.40
CA GLU A 544 10.18 -39.96 -38.99
C GLU A 544 9.88 -41.23 -39.80
N PRO A 545 9.22 -41.14 -40.98
CA PRO A 545 8.96 -42.30 -41.82
C PRO A 545 10.22 -42.91 -42.47
N ILE A 546 11.36 -42.21 -42.40
CA ILE A 546 12.61 -42.58 -43.04
C ILE A 546 13.32 -43.73 -42.31
N LEU A 547 13.02 -43.98 -41.05
CA LEU A 547 13.66 -45.01 -40.22
C LEU A 547 12.92 -46.37 -40.23
N VAL A 548 11.90 -46.51 -41.06
CA VAL A 548 11.11 -47.75 -41.13
C VAL A 548 11.74 -48.71 -42.11
N SER A 549 12.34 -49.79 -41.61
CA SER A 549 12.82 -50.91 -42.46
C SER A 549 11.65 -51.74 -42.97
N ASP A 550 11.84 -52.32 -44.20
CA ASP A 550 10.88 -53.24 -44.81
C ASP A 550 10.51 -54.35 -43.86
N GLY A 551 9.26 -54.44 -43.47
CA GLY A 551 8.68 -55.56 -42.71
C GLY A 551 8.23 -55.24 -41.28
N ASN A 552 8.77 -54.19 -40.61
CA ASN A 552 8.33 -53.75 -39.29
C ASN A 552 7.99 -52.27 -39.33
N ARG A 553 6.84 -51.94 -39.89
CA ARG A 553 6.36 -50.54 -39.85
C ARG A 553 5.99 -50.17 -38.44
N LEU A 554 6.71 -49.21 -37.86
CA LEU A 554 6.24 -48.51 -36.64
C LEU A 554 4.93 -47.79 -36.96
N PRO A 555 3.97 -47.74 -36.01
CA PRO A 555 2.75 -46.99 -36.22
C PRO A 555 3.11 -45.50 -36.42
N LEU A 556 2.53 -44.88 -37.46
CA LEU A 556 2.78 -43.48 -37.81
C LEU A 556 2.05 -42.50 -36.87
N ALA A 557 1.15 -43.01 -36.06
CA ALA A 557 0.37 -42.21 -35.13
C ALA A 557 -0.05 -43.01 -33.90
N SER A 558 -0.48 -42.30 -32.86
CA SER A 558 -1.21 -42.87 -31.72
C SER A 558 -2.41 -42.01 -31.37
N ILE A 559 -3.46 -42.63 -30.87
CA ILE A 559 -4.67 -41.95 -30.40
C ILE A 559 -4.77 -42.16 -28.90
N VAL A 560 -5.00 -41.04 -28.16
CA VAL A 560 -5.23 -41.09 -26.72
C VAL A 560 -6.65 -40.63 -26.45
N ILE A 561 -7.38 -41.39 -25.65
CA ILE A 561 -8.70 -41.06 -25.15
C ILE A 561 -8.62 -41.02 -23.63
N VAL A 562 -9.13 -39.96 -23.04
CA VAL A 562 -9.27 -39.84 -21.58
C VAL A 562 -10.74 -39.64 -21.25
N GLU A 563 -11.21 -40.45 -20.31
CA GLU A 563 -12.52 -40.35 -19.69
C GLU A 563 -12.37 -40.03 -18.23
N ILE A 564 -13.02 -38.99 -17.77
CA ILE A 564 -13.03 -38.50 -16.38
C ILE A 564 -14.40 -38.80 -15.80
N LYS A 565 -14.47 -39.27 -14.57
CA LYS A 565 -15.73 -39.50 -13.88
C LYS A 565 -15.74 -38.78 -12.56
N ARG A 566 -16.92 -38.37 -12.13
CA ARG A 566 -17.12 -37.73 -10.82
C ARG A 566 -16.50 -38.55 -9.69
N PRO A 567 -15.81 -37.92 -8.70
CA PRO A 567 -15.30 -38.63 -7.54
C PRO A 567 -16.39 -39.47 -6.83
N MET A 568 -16.00 -40.67 -6.40
CA MET A 568 -16.82 -41.64 -5.69
C MET A 568 -18.11 -42.08 -6.42
N ARG A 569 -18.11 -42.03 -7.77
CA ARG A 569 -19.18 -42.57 -8.59
C ARG A 569 -19.17 -44.09 -8.52
N ASP A 570 -20.29 -44.73 -8.13
CA ASP A 570 -20.41 -46.17 -7.91
C ASP A 570 -21.60 -46.79 -8.68
N ASP A 571 -21.76 -46.44 -9.95
CA ASP A 571 -22.82 -46.96 -10.82
C ASP A 571 -22.29 -47.57 -12.13
N ALA A 572 -21.01 -47.97 -12.14
CA ALA A 572 -20.39 -48.56 -13.30
C ALA A 572 -21.02 -49.92 -13.63
N ALA A 573 -21.46 -50.10 -14.88
CA ALA A 573 -22.11 -51.27 -15.40
C ALA A 573 -21.72 -51.50 -16.87
N ALA A 574 -21.98 -52.68 -17.43
CA ALA A 574 -21.71 -52.96 -18.83
C ALA A 574 -22.40 -51.96 -19.77
N GLY A 575 -21.71 -51.56 -20.82
CA GLY A 575 -22.17 -50.63 -21.85
C GLY A 575 -21.51 -49.25 -21.77
N GLU A 576 -21.28 -48.64 -22.93
CA GLU A 576 -20.56 -47.38 -23.10
C GLU A 576 -21.12 -46.20 -22.25
N GLU A 577 -22.37 -46.23 -21.84
CA GLU A 577 -22.97 -45.13 -21.06
C GLU A 577 -22.56 -45.17 -19.60
N LYS A 578 -22.14 -46.34 -19.08
CA LYS A 578 -21.88 -46.56 -17.65
C LYS A 578 -20.46 -47.06 -17.35
N ASP A 579 -19.78 -47.64 -18.32
CA ASP A 579 -18.41 -48.15 -18.15
C ASP A 579 -17.41 -47.19 -18.80
N PRO A 580 -16.55 -46.49 -18.03
CA PRO A 580 -15.60 -45.52 -18.59
C PRO A 580 -14.56 -46.17 -19.54
N VAL A 581 -14.24 -47.43 -19.33
CA VAL A 581 -13.32 -48.18 -20.19
C VAL A 581 -13.98 -48.54 -21.54
N GLU A 582 -15.21 -49.09 -21.51
CA GLU A 582 -15.96 -49.37 -22.74
C GLU A 582 -16.28 -48.06 -23.50
N GLN A 583 -16.52 -46.96 -22.79
CA GLN A 583 -16.72 -45.65 -23.39
C GLN A 583 -15.49 -45.17 -24.15
N ALA A 584 -14.31 -45.22 -23.53
CA ALA A 584 -13.05 -44.86 -24.17
C ALA A 584 -12.69 -45.74 -25.39
N LEU A 585 -12.90 -47.05 -25.25
CA LEU A 585 -12.70 -48.01 -26.37
C LEU A 585 -13.67 -47.73 -27.53
N GLY A 586 -14.93 -47.41 -27.21
CA GLY A 586 -15.92 -47.06 -28.21
C GLY A 586 -15.59 -45.79 -28.99
N TYR A 587 -15.01 -44.78 -28.36
CA TYR A 587 -14.50 -43.60 -29.06
C TYR A 587 -13.32 -43.95 -29.98
N LEU A 588 -12.36 -44.69 -29.48
CA LEU A 588 -11.21 -45.14 -30.26
C LEU A 588 -11.64 -45.90 -31.53
N ASP A 589 -12.59 -46.82 -31.40
CA ASP A 589 -13.14 -47.58 -32.53
C ASP A 589 -13.81 -46.69 -33.58
N ARG A 590 -14.62 -45.72 -33.14
CA ARG A 590 -15.29 -44.76 -34.05
C ARG A 590 -14.30 -43.86 -34.78
N ILE A 591 -13.19 -43.44 -34.14
CA ILE A 591 -12.15 -42.68 -34.81
C ILE A 591 -11.46 -43.49 -35.88
N ARG A 592 -11.09 -44.71 -35.58
CA ARG A 592 -10.42 -45.63 -36.52
C ARG A 592 -11.31 -46.01 -37.71
N THR A 593 -12.56 -46.40 -37.44
CA THR A 593 -13.55 -46.76 -38.46
C THR A 593 -13.89 -45.54 -39.34
N GLY A 594 -13.86 -44.32 -38.82
CA GLY A 594 -14.04 -43.09 -39.55
C GLY A 594 -12.89 -42.69 -40.45
N LYS A 595 -11.76 -43.44 -40.46
CA LYS A 595 -10.50 -43.14 -41.15
C LYS A 595 -9.82 -41.91 -40.61
N ALA A 596 -8.93 -42.14 -39.65
CA ALA A 596 -8.16 -41.06 -38.99
C ALA A 596 -7.34 -40.24 -39.99
N THR A 597 -7.31 -38.91 -39.76
CA THR A 597 -6.53 -37.97 -40.56
C THR A 597 -5.65 -37.11 -39.64
N THR A 598 -4.62 -36.50 -40.18
CA THR A 598 -3.83 -35.49 -39.47
C THR A 598 -4.68 -34.24 -39.20
N ALA A 599 -4.22 -33.35 -38.34
CA ALA A 599 -4.89 -32.08 -38.09
C ALA A 599 -5.07 -31.22 -39.34
N SER A 600 -4.24 -31.41 -40.37
CA SER A 600 -4.35 -30.79 -41.70
C SER A 600 -5.24 -31.55 -42.68
N GLY A 601 -5.94 -32.61 -42.25
CA GLY A 601 -6.87 -33.40 -43.05
C GLY A 601 -6.22 -34.43 -43.98
N ARG A 602 -4.92 -34.76 -43.82
CA ARG A 602 -4.25 -35.81 -44.62
C ARG A 602 -4.55 -37.16 -44.02
N PRO A 603 -4.98 -38.17 -44.83
CA PRO A 603 -5.27 -39.53 -44.37
C PRO A 603 -4.06 -40.18 -43.72
N ILE A 604 -4.22 -40.82 -42.57
CA ILE A 604 -3.20 -41.63 -41.91
C ILE A 604 -3.36 -43.07 -42.41
N PRO A 605 -2.30 -43.65 -43.04
CA PRO A 605 -2.36 -45.06 -43.53
C PRO A 605 -2.65 -46.03 -42.40
N ALA A 606 -3.42 -47.10 -42.72
CA ALA A 606 -3.80 -48.15 -41.76
C ALA A 606 -4.43 -47.62 -40.47
N SER A 607 -5.38 -46.68 -40.57
CA SER A 607 -6.03 -46.04 -39.43
C SER A 607 -6.63 -47.03 -38.43
N GLU A 608 -7.07 -48.20 -38.88
CA GLU A 608 -7.61 -49.29 -38.04
C GLU A 608 -6.54 -49.94 -37.13
N GLU A 609 -5.27 -49.78 -37.48
CA GLU A 609 -4.14 -50.34 -36.75
C GLU A 609 -3.44 -49.32 -35.83
N ILE A 610 -3.83 -48.04 -35.84
CA ILE A 610 -3.25 -47.03 -35.00
C ILE A 610 -3.40 -47.44 -33.51
N PRO A 611 -2.31 -47.57 -32.73
CA PRO A 611 -2.42 -47.94 -31.33
C PRO A 611 -3.20 -46.90 -30.53
N GLY A 612 -4.05 -47.38 -29.61
CA GLY A 612 -4.82 -46.54 -28.70
C GLY A 612 -4.29 -46.58 -27.29
N PHE A 613 -4.40 -45.45 -26.60
CA PHE A 613 -4.18 -45.32 -25.15
C PHE A 613 -5.47 -44.80 -24.55
N CYS A 614 -6.12 -45.60 -23.71
CA CYS A 614 -7.39 -45.27 -23.06
C CYS A 614 -7.16 -45.10 -21.56
N TYR A 615 -7.32 -43.88 -21.08
CA TYR A 615 -7.24 -43.54 -19.66
C TYR A 615 -8.64 -43.32 -19.11
N ALA A 616 -8.99 -44.02 -18.02
CA ALA A 616 -10.19 -43.73 -17.24
C ALA A 616 -9.79 -43.21 -15.87
N ILE A 617 -10.12 -41.94 -15.60
CA ILE A 617 -9.84 -41.27 -14.32
C ILE A 617 -11.09 -41.31 -13.46
N CYS A 618 -11.07 -42.18 -12.45
CA CYS A 618 -12.22 -42.41 -11.56
C CYS A 618 -11.79 -43.08 -10.27
N ASP A 619 -12.54 -42.91 -9.18
CA ASP A 619 -12.30 -43.68 -7.96
C ASP A 619 -12.59 -45.19 -8.14
N LEU A 620 -11.81 -46.00 -7.46
CA LEU A 620 -11.93 -47.45 -7.50
C LEU A 620 -13.05 -47.93 -6.56
N THR A 621 -14.27 -47.53 -6.90
CA THR A 621 -15.47 -48.02 -6.21
C THR A 621 -15.75 -49.48 -6.53
N GLN A 622 -16.59 -50.16 -5.73
CA GLN A 622 -16.87 -51.57 -5.89
C GLN A 622 -17.37 -51.94 -7.33
N SER A 623 -18.18 -51.04 -7.91
CA SER A 623 -18.68 -51.23 -9.28
C SER A 623 -17.57 -51.12 -10.31
N VAL A 624 -16.65 -50.15 -10.20
CA VAL A 624 -15.51 -49.93 -11.08
C VAL A 624 -14.52 -51.09 -10.99
N GLU A 625 -14.13 -51.53 -9.80
CA GLU A 625 -13.24 -52.68 -9.62
C GLU A 625 -13.80 -53.97 -10.24
N ARG A 626 -15.12 -54.21 -10.06
CA ARG A 626 -15.79 -55.34 -10.65
C ARG A 626 -15.69 -55.29 -12.19
N ARG A 627 -15.88 -54.13 -12.78
CA ARG A 627 -15.77 -53.94 -14.25
C ARG A 627 -14.33 -54.16 -14.72
N CYS A 628 -13.33 -53.59 -14.04
CA CYS A 628 -11.92 -53.82 -14.37
C CYS A 628 -11.56 -55.32 -14.37
N LYS A 629 -11.99 -56.06 -13.35
CA LYS A 629 -11.79 -57.54 -13.26
C LYS A 629 -12.47 -58.27 -14.42
N MET A 630 -13.71 -57.91 -14.78
CA MET A 630 -14.45 -58.50 -15.91
C MET A 630 -13.79 -58.25 -17.27
N LEU A 631 -13.16 -57.07 -17.42
CA LEU A 631 -12.41 -56.70 -18.62
C LEU A 631 -11.00 -57.31 -18.67
N GLY A 632 -10.62 -58.13 -17.67
CA GLY A 632 -9.30 -58.78 -17.60
C GLY A 632 -8.16 -57.83 -17.24
N LEU A 633 -8.43 -56.64 -16.73
CA LEU A 633 -7.41 -55.70 -16.31
C LEU A 633 -6.72 -56.15 -15.02
N ARG A 634 -5.45 -55.87 -14.90
CA ARG A 634 -4.60 -56.21 -13.75
C ARG A 634 -4.54 -55.02 -12.81
N VAL A 635 -4.62 -55.27 -11.51
CA VAL A 635 -4.44 -54.25 -10.48
C VAL A 635 -2.98 -53.81 -10.45
N THR A 636 -2.76 -52.51 -10.21
CA THR A 636 -1.42 -51.96 -10.00
C THR A 636 -0.84 -52.39 -8.65
N SER A 637 0.47 -52.34 -8.49
CA SER A 637 1.15 -52.76 -7.25
C SER A 637 0.78 -51.92 -6.04
N ASP A 638 0.40 -50.68 -6.24
CA ASP A 638 -0.09 -49.72 -5.21
C ASP A 638 -1.59 -49.88 -4.89
N HIS A 639 -2.27 -50.79 -5.59
CA HIS A 639 -3.72 -51.00 -5.50
C HIS A 639 -4.58 -49.73 -5.79
N GLN A 640 -4.01 -48.73 -6.46
CA GLN A 640 -4.70 -47.46 -6.76
C GLN A 640 -5.09 -47.34 -8.25
N GLY A 641 -4.99 -48.39 -9.01
CA GLY A 641 -5.34 -48.42 -10.43
C GLY A 641 -5.45 -49.82 -11.00
N TYR A 642 -5.89 -49.89 -12.25
CA TYR A 642 -5.90 -51.09 -13.08
C TYR A 642 -5.28 -50.76 -14.44
N PHE A 643 -4.63 -51.76 -15.06
CA PHE A 643 -4.05 -51.61 -16.36
C PHE A 643 -4.13 -52.92 -17.18
N GLY A 644 -4.06 -52.81 -18.49
CA GLY A 644 -4.04 -53.96 -19.36
C GLY A 644 -3.91 -53.56 -20.83
N TYR A 645 -3.77 -54.57 -21.68
CA TYR A 645 -3.80 -54.40 -23.12
C TYR A 645 -4.96 -55.21 -23.69
N ASN A 646 -5.76 -54.56 -24.55
CA ASN A 646 -6.85 -55.23 -25.25
C ASN A 646 -6.42 -55.50 -26.71
N ASP A 647 -6.20 -56.79 -27.03
CA ASP A 647 -5.73 -57.22 -28.35
C ASP A 647 -6.73 -56.93 -29.47
N ASN A 648 -8.05 -56.98 -29.17
CA ASN A 648 -9.09 -56.74 -30.17
C ASN A 648 -9.15 -55.27 -30.57
N PHE A 649 -8.93 -54.39 -29.60
CA PHE A 649 -8.91 -52.93 -29.82
C PHE A 649 -7.47 -52.39 -30.00
N LYS A 650 -6.42 -53.24 -29.98
CA LYS A 650 -5.02 -52.78 -30.01
C LYS A 650 -4.80 -51.55 -29.12
N ALA A 651 -5.32 -51.62 -27.91
CA ALA A 651 -5.38 -50.51 -26.99
C ALA A 651 -4.77 -50.82 -25.63
N TYR A 652 -3.87 -49.95 -25.15
CA TYR A 652 -3.47 -49.93 -23.76
C TYR A 652 -4.57 -49.23 -22.96
N ILE A 653 -4.94 -49.83 -21.85
CA ILE A 653 -5.99 -49.31 -20.96
C ILE A 653 -5.39 -49.08 -19.59
N GLU A 654 -5.64 -47.95 -19.02
CA GLU A 654 -5.27 -47.63 -17.64
C GLU A 654 -6.44 -46.94 -16.92
N VAL A 655 -6.82 -47.49 -15.78
CA VAL A 655 -7.80 -46.90 -14.87
C VAL A 655 -7.05 -46.35 -13.68
N ILE A 656 -7.16 -45.05 -13.45
CA ILE A 656 -6.36 -44.28 -12.50
C ILE A 656 -7.29 -43.69 -11.45
N SER A 657 -7.09 -44.01 -10.16
CA SER A 657 -7.80 -43.31 -9.08
C SER A 657 -7.33 -41.87 -8.95
N PHE A 658 -8.17 -41.00 -8.39
CA PHE A 658 -7.79 -39.61 -8.16
C PHE A 658 -6.60 -39.51 -7.21
N ASP A 659 -6.53 -40.34 -6.17
CA ASP A 659 -5.38 -40.36 -5.25
C ASP A 659 -4.09 -40.71 -6.00
N ARG A 660 -4.14 -41.72 -6.89
CA ARG A 660 -2.97 -42.08 -7.71
C ARG A 660 -2.59 -40.96 -8.68
N LEU A 661 -3.57 -40.32 -9.32
CA LEU A 661 -3.33 -39.18 -10.21
C LEU A 661 -2.58 -38.07 -9.48
N LEU A 662 -3.06 -37.67 -8.31
CA LEU A 662 -2.48 -36.62 -7.46
C LEU A 662 -1.06 -37.02 -7.00
N ASN A 663 -0.91 -38.23 -6.42
CA ASN A 663 0.36 -38.69 -5.87
C ASN A 663 1.43 -38.84 -6.95
N ALA A 664 1.10 -39.46 -8.11
CA ALA A 664 2.01 -39.61 -9.22
C ALA A 664 2.47 -38.25 -9.79
N ALA A 665 1.55 -37.27 -9.89
CA ALA A 665 1.88 -35.95 -10.34
C ALA A 665 2.75 -35.20 -9.33
N ARG A 666 2.51 -35.36 -8.02
CA ARG A 666 3.37 -34.82 -6.95
C ARG A 666 4.78 -35.40 -7.01
N GLU A 667 4.90 -36.71 -7.12
CA GLU A 667 6.21 -37.37 -7.17
C GLU A 667 7.03 -36.95 -8.40
N ARG A 668 6.40 -36.83 -9.59
CA ARG A 668 7.07 -36.32 -10.80
C ARG A 668 7.62 -34.89 -10.61
N ASN A 669 6.94 -34.04 -9.83
CA ASN A 669 7.34 -32.66 -9.59
C ASN A 669 8.14 -32.44 -8.30
N ARG A 670 8.31 -33.49 -7.47
CA ARG A 670 8.93 -33.40 -6.13
C ARG A 670 10.33 -32.77 -6.14
N ALA A 671 11.18 -33.22 -7.08
CA ALA A 671 12.54 -32.70 -7.18
C ALA A 671 12.59 -31.19 -7.43
N PHE A 672 11.63 -30.65 -8.18
CA PHE A 672 11.50 -29.21 -8.42
C PHE A 672 10.97 -28.49 -7.18
N PHE A 673 9.98 -29.05 -6.48
CA PHE A 673 9.43 -28.48 -5.26
C PHE A 673 10.51 -28.43 -4.17
N ASP A 674 11.24 -29.50 -3.95
CA ASP A 674 12.35 -29.57 -2.99
C ASP A 674 13.45 -28.55 -3.33
N LYS A 675 13.81 -28.41 -4.61
CA LYS A 675 14.82 -27.45 -5.06
C LYS A 675 14.41 -25.99 -4.81
N LEU A 676 13.12 -25.69 -4.92
CA LEU A 676 12.55 -24.36 -4.66
C LEU A 676 12.20 -24.17 -3.18
N GLY A 677 12.31 -25.19 -2.34
CA GLY A 677 11.92 -25.16 -0.93
C GLY A 677 10.43 -24.95 -0.73
N LEU A 678 9.61 -25.45 -1.65
CA LEU A 678 8.17 -25.48 -1.52
C LEU A 678 7.76 -26.63 -0.60
N PRO A 679 6.80 -26.46 0.33
CA PRO A 679 6.33 -27.54 1.16
C PRO A 679 5.70 -28.64 0.28
N THR A 680 6.16 -29.86 0.45
CA THR A 680 5.66 -31.08 -0.18
C THR A 680 4.93 -31.89 0.89
N ASN A 681 3.78 -31.38 1.36
CA ASN A 681 2.99 -32.15 2.32
C ASN A 681 2.28 -33.30 1.64
#